data_7e66835c9d062218c0b32c2b867a166c
#
_entry.id   7e66835c9d062218c0b32c2b867a166c
#
_cell.length_a   1.000
_cell.length_b   1.000
_cell.length_c   1.000
_cell.angle_alpha   90.00
_cell.angle_beta   90.00
_cell.angle_gamma   90.00
#
_symmetry.space_group_name_H-M   'P 1'
#
loop_
_entity.id
_entity.type
_entity.pdbx_description
1 polymer ?
#
loop_
_entity_poly.entity_id
_entity_poly.type
_entity_poly.pdbx_seq_one_letter_code
_entity_poly.pdbx_strand_id
1 'polypeptide(L)'
;MKSFINNKYPFLLSFFGPIVIMLAYFIARHMYPFGSSTILTVDLGQQYVDFFAFFRETLLHHPGSFFYSFSKAIGGEMIGEWAYYLLSPFNLLFIFFPGKSITAGVLVVTLLKYGFCGLSFAYLLSKRKLQKGWMTPTFSISYALMAWNVVNQLNLLWMDAAILLPLIIASFYDLMEKRKMKAYPLLLALMLIDNYYMAYMVCIFLVLFFIWYQITYTTKFKEFLSRTWLFASRSILAGGIAAVILIPTAITLTSSKGQYTESLIQAKLEYNPLKMLSKLTIGSFNFDQMPSGFPNIFIGSLALFAFILYFFNRQNTIQSRISAFLISIFFTVSMCFEPLDLFWHGMQFPVWYPYRFTFIVSFWMLFLGSQGITNFIVNVKPWKIFLLFFIEVGIISYVWINVKKFNYATTETLIFSATFAFLVLLLLSINSTNDRSIIKFLLLFLVAVSEMSANMIFSLNNISYLSKREFADPTTALTADSSWLHRHDSSFYRTAQIYSRTKNDGITHNLNADAYFSSALEKNIPDFYGMIGQPDGDNYVTYSNGSLITDGLLDMKYAIAPKNNNEVTEGSSHGYPLIQTSERSDLSSYQLLKNNPRTSIYQNPYATSIGYSAGSTISKMQRLFDNPVIYQSNWLNAASSSMPGTTYFTAMNFNKVIFTNTAEKTTLTNSDFKKIDKSKDASITFEFIPTTNNSYYLTLGTSLDNDNVEFLINDRVLHNYSTFRHTTLVNVANNDKGKKISITAKFKKDNLWLNNFVLYQLDNNLVKQKLTQIKKYSWKIQDYSSTSLNGTINIAKSNQWFATTIPYNDGWKAYIDGKEVPTYKIQQTFIGFPISKGKHQVKLTFTPPYLYQGLVVSVISLMLLFIPGMVKRKVHK
;
A
#
# COMPACT_ATOMS: atom_id res chain seq x y z
N MET A 1 -11.40 -21.18 42.44
CA MET A 1 -10.51 -20.13 41.92
C MET A 1 -9.12 -20.62 41.48
N LYS A 2 -8.36 -21.39 42.31
CA LYS A 2 -7.06 -21.98 41.90
C LYS A 2 -7.11 -22.89 40.68
N SER A 3 -8.10 -23.75 40.49
CA SER A 3 -8.23 -24.62 39.31
C SER A 3 -8.67 -23.90 38.04
N PHE A 4 -9.39 -22.77 38.18
CA PHE A 4 -9.81 -21.92 37.06
C PHE A 4 -8.62 -21.12 36.50
N ILE A 5 -7.74 -20.65 37.38
CA ILE A 5 -6.52 -19.95 37.00
C ILE A 5 -5.52 -20.91 36.36
N ASN A 6 -5.36 -22.12 36.89
CA ASN A 6 -4.39 -23.10 36.37
C ASN A 6 -4.68 -23.58 34.94
N ASN A 7 -5.93 -23.53 34.45
CA ASN A 7 -6.25 -23.93 33.08
C ASN A 7 -6.24 -22.78 32.07
N LYS A 8 -6.25 -21.52 32.51
CA LYS A 8 -6.34 -20.35 31.62
C LYS A 8 -5.05 -19.54 31.45
N TYR A 9 -4.08 -19.70 32.38
CA TYR A 9 -2.83 -18.91 32.32
C TYR A 9 -2.07 -19.05 31.00
N PRO A 10 -2.05 -20.22 30.30
CA PRO A 10 -1.32 -20.30 29.05
C PRO A 10 -1.91 -19.39 27.97
N PHE A 11 -3.25 -19.27 27.92
CA PHE A 11 -3.94 -18.37 26.98
C PHE A 11 -3.73 -16.90 27.33
N LEU A 12 -3.78 -16.56 28.64
CA LEU A 12 -3.52 -15.20 29.11
C LEU A 12 -2.10 -14.77 28.80
N LEU A 13 -1.10 -15.62 29.06
CA LEU A 13 0.30 -15.32 28.72
C LEU A 13 0.50 -15.24 27.19
N SER A 14 -0.17 -16.09 26.42
CA SER A 14 -0.07 -16.05 24.95
C SER A 14 -0.68 -14.80 24.36
N PHE A 15 -1.68 -14.21 25.00
CA PHE A 15 -2.29 -12.95 24.56
C PHE A 15 -1.55 -11.72 25.08
N PHE A 16 -1.38 -11.63 26.41
CA PHE A 16 -0.79 -10.44 27.03
C PHE A 16 0.74 -10.38 26.94
N GLY A 17 1.43 -11.52 26.83
CA GLY A 17 2.88 -11.57 26.73
C GLY A 17 3.42 -10.74 25.55
N PRO A 18 3.01 -11.01 24.31
CA PRO A 18 3.43 -10.21 23.16
C PRO A 18 3.05 -8.73 23.30
N ILE A 19 1.85 -8.44 23.83
CA ILE A 19 1.39 -7.06 24.07
C ILE A 19 2.33 -6.33 25.03
N VAL A 20 2.67 -6.94 26.14
CA VAL A 20 3.55 -6.32 27.18
C VAL A 20 4.96 -6.11 26.60
N ILE A 21 5.52 -7.07 25.88
CA ILE A 21 6.85 -6.97 25.27
C ILE A 21 6.88 -5.81 24.27
N MET A 22 5.91 -5.76 23.35
CA MET A 22 5.82 -4.71 22.33
C MET A 22 5.53 -3.34 22.94
N LEU A 23 4.63 -3.28 23.94
CA LEU A 23 4.31 -2.04 24.64
C LEU A 23 5.54 -1.48 25.37
N ALA A 24 6.32 -2.34 26.07
CA ALA A 24 7.55 -1.93 26.73
C ALA A 24 8.55 -1.34 25.72
N TYR A 25 8.70 -1.96 24.54
CA TYR A 25 9.52 -1.43 23.47
C TYR A 25 9.03 -0.07 22.97
N PHE A 26 7.73 0.09 22.73
CA PHE A 26 7.17 1.35 22.24
C PHE A 26 7.28 2.48 23.26
N ILE A 27 7.16 2.16 24.55
CA ILE A 27 7.42 3.12 25.65
C ILE A 27 8.91 3.53 25.64
N ALA A 28 9.83 2.58 25.55
CA ALA A 28 11.26 2.84 25.50
C ALA A 28 11.69 3.66 24.27
N ARG A 29 10.96 3.53 23.15
CA ARG A 29 11.15 4.32 21.93
C ARG A 29 10.41 5.65 21.95
N HIS A 30 9.81 6.06 23.06
CA HIS A 30 9.05 7.31 23.22
C HIS A 30 7.95 7.47 22.16
N MET A 31 7.27 6.39 21.79
CA MET A 31 6.19 6.45 20.80
C MET A 31 4.90 7.02 21.40
N TYR A 32 4.21 7.86 20.63
CA TYR A 32 2.93 8.45 21.06
C TYR A 32 1.88 7.37 21.39
N PRO A 33 1.16 7.44 22.53
CA PRO A 33 1.02 8.59 23.46
C PRO A 33 2.12 8.76 24.50
N PHE A 34 3.14 7.91 24.56
CA PHE A 34 4.17 7.91 25.60
C PHE A 34 5.33 8.89 25.33
N GLY A 35 5.37 9.52 24.16
CA GLY A 35 6.43 10.46 23.80
C GLY A 35 6.19 11.20 22.49
N SER A 36 7.30 11.68 21.90
CA SER A 36 7.30 12.56 20.72
C SER A 36 7.48 11.83 19.38
N SER A 37 7.73 10.53 19.37
CA SER A 37 7.80 9.71 18.16
C SER A 37 6.44 9.09 17.83
N THR A 38 6.27 8.54 16.62
CA THR A 38 5.08 7.75 16.25
C THR A 38 5.51 6.36 15.80
N ILE A 39 4.56 5.45 15.64
CA ILE A 39 4.80 4.14 15.03
C ILE A 39 4.84 4.21 13.49
N LEU A 40 4.58 5.38 12.91
CA LEU A 40 4.46 5.55 11.47
C LEU A 40 5.83 5.48 10.80
N THR A 41 5.92 4.66 9.79
CA THR A 41 7.10 4.50 8.93
C THR A 41 6.68 3.97 7.57
N VAL A 42 7.44 4.29 6.52
CA VAL A 42 7.21 3.84 5.13
C VAL A 42 5.71 3.88 4.76
N ASP A 43 5.13 2.79 4.25
CA ASP A 43 3.74 2.74 3.80
C ASP A 43 2.71 3.00 4.90
N LEU A 44 3.02 2.63 6.15
CA LEU A 44 2.16 2.96 7.29
C LEU A 44 2.03 4.48 7.49
N GLY A 45 3.12 5.24 7.25
CA GLY A 45 3.16 6.68 7.40
C GLY A 45 2.68 7.47 6.18
N GLN A 46 2.90 6.93 4.97
CA GLN A 46 2.61 7.65 3.72
C GLN A 46 1.37 7.14 2.97
N GLN A 47 0.71 6.07 3.47
CA GLN A 47 -0.45 5.48 2.80
C GLN A 47 -1.50 4.96 3.80
N TYR A 48 -1.17 4.00 4.68
CA TYR A 48 -2.19 3.28 5.44
C TYR A 48 -2.87 4.12 6.51
N VAL A 49 -2.16 5.02 7.17
CA VAL A 49 -2.76 5.91 8.16
C VAL A 49 -3.84 6.80 7.55
N ASP A 50 -3.67 7.19 6.28
CA ASP A 50 -4.64 7.99 5.53
C ASP A 50 -5.87 7.15 5.16
N PHE A 51 -5.69 5.90 4.79
CA PHE A 51 -6.80 4.97 4.58
C PHE A 51 -7.59 4.68 5.86
N PHE A 52 -6.92 4.60 7.02
CA PHE A 52 -7.62 4.44 8.29
C PHE A 52 -8.44 5.70 8.66
N ALA A 53 -7.94 6.88 8.35
CA ALA A 53 -8.72 8.12 8.49
C ALA A 53 -9.94 8.13 7.55
N PHE A 54 -9.75 7.73 6.29
CA PHE A 54 -10.82 7.58 5.31
C PHE A 54 -11.87 6.52 5.74
N PHE A 55 -11.42 5.38 6.27
CA PHE A 55 -12.31 4.36 6.84
C PHE A 55 -13.26 4.95 7.88
N ARG A 56 -12.70 5.70 8.82
CA ARG A 56 -13.48 6.37 9.86
C ARG A 56 -14.48 7.36 9.27
N GLU A 57 -14.03 8.21 8.37
CA GLU A 57 -14.85 9.26 7.74
C GLU A 57 -15.99 8.66 6.91
N THR A 58 -15.71 7.60 6.16
CA THR A 58 -16.71 6.86 5.37
C THR A 58 -17.80 6.26 6.24
N LEU A 59 -17.44 5.59 7.34
CA LEU A 59 -18.42 4.93 8.20
C LEU A 59 -19.30 5.93 8.97
N LEU A 60 -18.73 7.06 9.40
CA LEU A 60 -19.44 8.00 10.27
C LEU A 60 -20.23 9.07 9.50
N HIS A 61 -19.70 9.50 8.33
CA HIS A 61 -20.22 10.71 7.69
C HIS A 61 -20.58 10.51 6.22
N HIS A 62 -19.83 9.66 5.47
CA HIS A 62 -19.97 9.56 4.01
C HIS A 62 -20.07 8.09 3.52
N PRO A 63 -21.13 7.33 3.90
CA PRO A 63 -21.20 5.89 3.60
C PRO A 63 -21.19 5.57 2.09
N GLY A 64 -21.61 6.48 1.23
CA GLY A 64 -21.49 6.33 -0.23
C GLY A 64 -20.05 6.21 -0.72
N SER A 65 -19.07 6.76 0.01
CA SER A 65 -17.65 6.68 -0.31
C SER A 65 -17.09 5.26 -0.20
N PHE A 66 -17.85 4.31 0.35
CA PHE A 66 -17.52 2.89 0.27
C PHE A 66 -17.44 2.38 -1.17
N PHE A 67 -18.26 2.90 -2.07
CA PHE A 67 -18.34 2.46 -3.47
C PHE A 67 -17.50 3.30 -4.41
N TYR A 68 -17.54 4.63 -4.24
CA TYR A 68 -16.82 5.58 -5.10
C TYR A 68 -16.39 6.80 -4.29
N SER A 69 -15.21 7.34 -4.59
CA SER A 69 -14.72 8.56 -3.95
C SER A 69 -14.13 9.53 -4.97
N PHE A 70 -14.57 10.79 -4.92
CA PHE A 70 -13.95 11.87 -5.68
C PHE A 70 -12.65 12.36 -5.07
N SER A 71 -12.31 11.90 -3.85
CA SER A 71 -11.02 12.14 -3.21
C SER A 71 -9.93 11.13 -3.61
N LYS A 72 -10.26 10.12 -4.43
CA LYS A 72 -9.31 9.19 -5.05
C LYS A 72 -8.81 9.80 -6.36
N ALA A 73 -7.69 10.53 -6.33
CA ALA A 73 -7.23 11.33 -7.46
C ALA A 73 -8.36 12.26 -8.00
N ILE A 74 -8.74 12.13 -9.24
CA ILE A 74 -9.87 12.84 -9.86
C ILE A 74 -11.20 12.09 -9.80
N GLY A 75 -11.26 11.03 -8.99
CA GLY A 75 -12.40 10.13 -8.77
C GLY A 75 -12.08 8.69 -9.12
N GLY A 76 -12.55 7.73 -8.32
CA GLY A 76 -12.33 6.31 -8.58
C GLY A 76 -13.18 5.38 -7.73
N GLU A 77 -13.31 4.14 -8.20
CA GLU A 77 -13.96 3.06 -7.47
C GLU A 77 -13.15 2.67 -6.23
N MET A 78 -13.83 2.35 -5.14
CA MET A 78 -13.19 2.11 -3.84
C MET A 78 -13.22 0.65 -3.38
N ILE A 79 -13.95 -0.26 -4.03
CA ILE A 79 -14.06 -1.66 -3.55
C ILE A 79 -12.69 -2.36 -3.50
N GLY A 80 -11.84 -2.13 -4.50
CA GLY A 80 -10.47 -2.66 -4.49
C GLY A 80 -9.64 -2.18 -3.30
N GLU A 81 -9.83 -0.90 -2.90
CA GLU A 81 -9.19 -0.33 -1.72
C GLU A 81 -9.70 -0.96 -0.42
N TRP A 82 -11.01 -1.12 -0.29
CA TRP A 82 -11.60 -1.80 0.86
C TRP A 82 -11.12 -3.24 0.98
N ALA A 83 -11.16 -4.00 -0.11
CA ALA A 83 -10.79 -5.42 -0.14
C ALA A 83 -9.31 -5.67 0.16
N TYR A 84 -8.43 -4.70 -0.06
CA TYR A 84 -7.01 -4.85 0.22
C TYR A 84 -6.57 -4.21 1.53
N TYR A 85 -7.11 -3.02 1.90
CA TYR A 85 -6.59 -2.22 3.01
C TYR A 85 -7.51 -2.14 4.23
N LEU A 86 -8.84 -2.25 4.09
CA LEU A 86 -9.76 -1.68 5.06
C LEU A 86 -10.74 -2.65 5.72
N LEU A 87 -10.94 -3.86 5.18
CA LEU A 87 -11.97 -4.77 5.71
C LEU A 87 -11.55 -5.57 6.96
N SER A 88 -10.38 -5.26 7.54
CA SER A 88 -9.97 -5.82 8.84
C SER A 88 -10.97 -5.44 9.95
N PRO A 89 -11.47 -6.41 10.74
CA PRO A 89 -12.32 -6.10 11.88
C PRO A 89 -11.67 -5.17 12.92
N PHE A 90 -10.33 -5.17 13.01
CA PHE A 90 -9.59 -4.30 13.91
C PHE A 90 -9.68 -2.83 13.50
N ASN A 91 -9.96 -2.53 12.24
CA ASN A 91 -10.09 -1.15 11.76
C ASN A 91 -11.30 -0.43 12.38
N LEU A 92 -12.30 -1.16 12.91
CA LEU A 92 -13.41 -0.57 13.67
C LEU A 92 -12.93 0.24 14.88
N LEU A 93 -11.75 -0.08 15.41
CA LEU A 93 -11.18 0.69 16.52
C LEU A 93 -10.79 2.10 16.12
N PHE A 94 -10.48 2.37 14.85
CA PHE A 94 -10.13 3.72 14.39
C PHE A 94 -11.28 4.71 14.50
N ILE A 95 -12.52 4.24 14.64
CA ILE A 95 -13.68 5.10 14.91
C ILE A 95 -13.45 5.98 16.15
N PHE A 96 -12.74 5.48 17.14
CA PHE A 96 -12.45 6.16 18.41
C PHE A 96 -11.25 7.10 18.36
N PHE A 97 -10.51 7.17 17.24
CA PHE A 97 -9.25 7.93 17.13
C PHE A 97 -9.32 8.97 16.00
N PRO A 98 -9.97 10.13 16.20
CA PRO A 98 -10.07 11.18 15.19
C PRO A 98 -8.77 11.97 14.99
N GLY A 99 -8.53 12.47 13.77
CA GLY A 99 -7.47 13.41 13.44
C GLY A 99 -6.08 12.90 13.87
N LYS A 100 -5.31 13.76 14.57
CA LYS A 100 -3.95 13.42 15.01
C LYS A 100 -3.85 12.27 16.01
N SER A 101 -4.94 11.88 16.67
CA SER A 101 -4.96 10.74 17.60
C SER A 101 -4.94 9.39 16.89
N ILE A 102 -5.13 9.34 15.58
CA ILE A 102 -5.13 8.10 14.79
C ILE A 102 -3.81 7.31 14.95
N THR A 103 -2.68 8.00 15.20
CA THR A 103 -1.38 7.35 15.43
C THR A 103 -1.37 6.53 16.71
N ALA A 104 -2.09 6.96 17.77
CA ALA A 104 -2.32 6.15 18.96
C ALA A 104 -3.23 4.96 18.65
N GLY A 105 -4.25 5.15 17.80
CA GLY A 105 -5.10 4.07 17.29
C GLY A 105 -4.29 2.99 16.56
N VAL A 106 -3.36 3.39 15.71
CA VAL A 106 -2.44 2.46 15.02
C VAL A 106 -1.62 1.65 16.02
N LEU A 107 -1.08 2.29 17.07
CA LEU A 107 -0.33 1.60 18.11
C LEU A 107 -1.20 0.59 18.86
N VAL A 108 -2.42 0.97 19.24
CA VAL A 108 -3.38 0.07 19.93
C VAL A 108 -3.73 -1.14 19.05
N VAL A 109 -4.04 -0.91 17.77
CA VAL A 109 -4.36 -1.99 16.83
C VAL A 109 -3.16 -2.92 16.65
N THR A 110 -1.94 -2.38 16.53
CA THR A 110 -0.70 -3.17 16.43
C THR A 110 -0.55 -4.09 17.65
N LEU A 111 -0.66 -3.55 18.86
CA LEU A 111 -0.55 -4.32 20.08
C LEU A 111 -1.59 -5.45 20.17
N LEU A 112 -2.85 -5.15 19.83
CA LEU A 112 -3.92 -6.15 19.82
C LEU A 112 -3.65 -7.26 18.79
N LYS A 113 -3.17 -6.93 17.60
CA LYS A 113 -2.84 -7.93 16.58
C LYS A 113 -1.73 -8.88 17.06
N TYR A 114 -0.69 -8.38 17.72
CA TYR A 114 0.32 -9.25 18.37
C TYR A 114 -0.31 -10.19 19.42
N GLY A 115 -1.18 -9.66 20.27
CA GLY A 115 -1.89 -10.47 21.26
C GLY A 115 -2.75 -11.56 20.61
N PHE A 116 -3.51 -11.21 19.58
CA PHE A 116 -4.36 -12.17 18.87
C PHE A 116 -3.57 -13.19 18.05
N CYS A 117 -2.41 -12.86 17.50
CA CYS A 117 -1.48 -13.85 16.91
C CYS A 117 -1.08 -14.91 17.93
N GLY A 118 -0.66 -14.50 19.11
CA GLY A 118 -0.31 -15.44 20.20
C GLY A 118 -1.51 -16.28 20.64
N LEU A 119 -2.66 -15.64 20.83
CA LEU A 119 -3.89 -16.32 21.30
C LEU A 119 -4.39 -17.34 20.27
N SER A 120 -4.41 -17.02 18.99
CA SER A 120 -4.89 -17.90 17.93
C SER A 120 -4.03 -19.15 17.81
N PHE A 121 -2.71 -18.99 17.91
CA PHE A 121 -1.78 -20.12 17.89
C PHE A 121 -1.91 -20.98 19.16
N ALA A 122 -2.04 -20.36 20.35
CA ALA A 122 -2.33 -21.07 21.59
C ALA A 122 -3.62 -21.90 21.52
N TYR A 123 -4.67 -21.33 20.88
CA TYR A 123 -5.91 -22.05 20.66
C TYR A 123 -5.71 -23.30 19.79
N LEU A 124 -4.96 -23.19 18.68
CA LEU A 124 -4.62 -24.34 17.84
C LEU A 124 -3.86 -25.41 18.62
N LEU A 125 -2.79 -25.03 19.34
CA LEU A 125 -1.95 -25.94 20.12
C LEU A 125 -2.77 -26.69 21.18
N SER A 126 -3.58 -25.96 21.92
CA SER A 126 -4.42 -26.53 22.98
C SER A 126 -5.51 -27.45 22.42
N LYS A 127 -6.21 -27.01 21.37
CA LYS A 127 -7.29 -27.75 20.73
C LYS A 127 -6.81 -29.07 20.13
N ARG A 128 -5.62 -29.07 19.55
CA ARG A 128 -4.98 -30.27 18.99
C ARG A 128 -4.16 -31.06 20.02
N LYS A 129 -4.12 -30.59 21.28
CA LYS A 129 -3.35 -31.19 22.38
C LYS A 129 -1.86 -31.34 22.05
N LEU A 130 -1.33 -30.41 21.25
CA LEU A 130 0.08 -30.44 20.82
C LEU A 130 1.01 -29.98 21.92
N GLN A 131 0.59 -29.00 22.73
CA GLN A 131 1.36 -28.48 23.86
C GLN A 131 0.49 -28.21 25.09
N LYS A 132 1.10 -28.15 26.28
CA LYS A 132 0.45 -27.83 27.56
C LYS A 132 1.38 -26.97 28.43
N GLY A 133 0.80 -26.37 29.48
CA GLY A 133 1.56 -25.63 30.49
C GLY A 133 2.41 -24.52 29.85
N TRP A 134 3.64 -24.35 30.30
CA TRP A 134 4.56 -23.32 29.84
C TRP A 134 4.95 -23.42 28.36
N MET A 135 4.90 -24.62 27.76
CA MET A 135 5.26 -24.79 26.36
C MET A 135 4.20 -24.20 25.40
N THR A 136 2.92 -24.09 25.85
CA THR A 136 1.90 -23.41 25.04
C THR A 136 2.24 -21.93 24.82
N PRO A 137 2.42 -21.09 25.85
CA PRO A 137 2.82 -19.69 25.64
C PRO A 137 4.20 -19.55 25.01
N THR A 138 5.15 -20.48 25.24
CA THR A 138 6.47 -20.45 24.58
C THR A 138 6.34 -20.44 23.05
N PHE A 139 5.67 -21.44 22.48
CA PHE A 139 5.46 -21.50 21.03
C PHE A 139 4.54 -20.38 20.52
N SER A 140 3.56 -19.97 21.34
CA SER A 140 2.61 -18.92 20.92
C SER A 140 3.24 -17.53 20.89
N ILE A 141 4.14 -17.21 21.83
CA ILE A 141 4.89 -15.96 21.82
C ILE A 141 5.94 -15.98 20.70
N SER A 142 6.61 -17.12 20.47
CA SER A 142 7.49 -17.29 19.29
C SER A 142 6.73 -17.05 17.99
N TYR A 143 5.48 -17.51 17.86
CA TYR A 143 4.62 -17.24 16.72
C TYR A 143 4.24 -15.76 16.61
N ALA A 144 3.83 -15.14 17.70
CA ALA A 144 3.46 -13.72 17.72
C ALA A 144 4.64 -12.82 17.37
N LEU A 145 5.85 -13.13 17.87
CA LEU A 145 7.07 -12.34 17.68
C LEU A 145 8.00 -12.91 16.59
N MET A 146 7.53 -13.83 15.73
CA MET A 146 8.33 -14.32 14.60
C MET A 146 8.79 -13.16 13.74
N ALA A 147 9.95 -13.29 13.09
CA ALA A 147 10.56 -12.20 12.33
C ALA A 147 9.60 -11.58 11.31
N TRP A 148 8.76 -12.40 10.66
CA TRP A 148 7.78 -11.90 9.71
C TRP A 148 6.80 -10.90 10.33
N ASN A 149 6.23 -11.19 11.49
CA ASN A 149 5.30 -10.28 12.19
C ASN A 149 6.02 -9.00 12.63
N VAL A 150 7.24 -9.13 13.16
CA VAL A 150 8.05 -7.99 13.62
C VAL A 150 8.38 -7.04 12.47
N VAL A 151 8.86 -7.59 11.36
CA VAL A 151 9.24 -6.81 10.17
C VAL A 151 8.03 -6.20 9.48
N ASN A 152 6.92 -6.94 9.39
CA ASN A 152 5.72 -6.51 8.71
C ASN A 152 4.69 -5.82 9.62
N GLN A 153 5.04 -5.43 10.86
CA GLN A 153 4.13 -4.67 11.72
C GLN A 153 3.68 -3.33 11.11
N LEU A 154 4.48 -2.75 10.22
CA LEU A 154 4.09 -1.57 9.45
C LEU A 154 3.03 -1.87 8.39
N ASN A 155 2.90 -3.13 7.98
CA ASN A 155 1.87 -3.63 7.06
C ASN A 155 0.71 -4.27 7.86
N LEU A 156 0.04 -3.49 8.70
CA LEU A 156 -1.01 -3.97 9.60
C LEU A 156 -2.07 -4.84 8.92
N LEU A 157 -2.40 -4.51 7.68
CA LEU A 157 -3.38 -5.23 6.86
C LEU A 157 -2.99 -6.70 6.57
N TRP A 158 -1.72 -7.09 6.74
CA TRP A 158 -1.26 -8.46 6.52
C TRP A 158 -1.26 -9.30 7.80
N MET A 159 -1.21 -8.67 8.96
CA MET A 159 -1.14 -9.39 10.25
C MET A 159 -2.41 -10.20 10.55
N ASP A 160 -3.55 -9.83 9.97
CA ASP A 160 -4.80 -10.59 10.10
C ASP A 160 -4.66 -12.01 9.55
N ALA A 161 -3.86 -12.19 8.49
CA ALA A 161 -3.57 -13.52 7.96
C ALA A 161 -2.83 -14.40 8.98
N ALA A 162 -1.88 -13.83 9.73
CA ALA A 162 -1.19 -14.55 10.81
C ALA A 162 -2.14 -14.87 11.98
N ILE A 163 -3.15 -14.02 12.25
CA ILE A 163 -4.17 -14.29 13.28
C ILE A 163 -5.13 -15.40 12.83
N LEU A 164 -5.61 -15.32 11.59
CA LEU A 164 -6.65 -16.22 11.08
C LEU A 164 -6.12 -17.60 10.70
N LEU A 165 -4.87 -17.72 10.24
CA LEU A 165 -4.28 -18.98 9.80
C LEU A 165 -4.35 -20.10 10.86
N PRO A 166 -3.94 -19.91 12.13
CA PRO A 166 -4.09 -20.95 13.16
C PRO A 166 -5.55 -21.34 13.41
N LEU A 167 -6.49 -20.39 13.33
CA LEU A 167 -7.93 -20.64 13.52
C LEU A 167 -8.51 -21.44 12.35
N ILE A 168 -8.11 -21.11 11.11
CA ILE A 168 -8.50 -21.85 9.91
C ILE A 168 -7.99 -23.28 9.99
N ILE A 169 -6.73 -23.50 10.36
CA ILE A 169 -6.17 -24.85 10.54
C ILE A 169 -6.88 -25.62 11.64
N ALA A 170 -7.18 -24.97 12.78
CA ALA A 170 -7.94 -25.60 13.86
C ALA A 170 -9.36 -26.02 13.40
N SER A 171 -10.01 -25.20 12.58
CA SER A 171 -11.33 -25.50 12.02
C SER A 171 -11.28 -26.50 10.86
N PHE A 172 -10.17 -26.53 10.12
CA PHE A 172 -9.90 -27.57 9.11
C PHE A 172 -9.89 -28.99 9.74
N TYR A 173 -9.21 -29.15 10.87
CA TYR A 173 -9.27 -30.43 11.60
C TYR A 173 -10.68 -30.79 12.04
N ASP A 174 -11.45 -29.82 12.58
CA ASP A 174 -12.87 -30.06 12.91
C ASP A 174 -13.68 -30.49 11.69
N LEU A 175 -13.41 -29.89 10.52
CA LEU A 175 -14.06 -30.27 9.26
C LEU A 175 -13.72 -31.71 8.87
N MET A 176 -12.43 -32.06 8.87
CA MET A 176 -11.98 -33.42 8.51
C MET A 176 -12.49 -34.49 9.47
N GLU A 177 -12.62 -34.16 10.75
CA GLU A 177 -13.18 -35.03 11.79
C GLU A 177 -14.72 -34.95 11.86
N LYS A 178 -15.38 -34.18 10.99
CA LYS A 178 -16.82 -33.95 10.87
C LYS A 178 -17.50 -33.43 12.16
N ARG A 179 -16.75 -32.67 12.99
CA ARG A 179 -17.24 -32.12 14.26
C ARG A 179 -17.99 -30.79 14.06
N LYS A 180 -17.35 -29.80 13.49
CA LYS A 180 -17.87 -28.45 13.25
C LYS A 180 -17.72 -28.05 11.78
N MET A 181 -18.66 -28.43 10.94
CA MET A 181 -18.55 -28.28 9.48
C MET A 181 -18.72 -26.85 8.98
N LYS A 182 -19.20 -25.92 9.81
CA LYS A 182 -19.47 -24.52 9.42
C LYS A 182 -18.31 -23.57 9.73
N ALA A 183 -17.46 -23.92 10.71
CA ALA A 183 -16.40 -23.00 11.17
C ALA A 183 -15.34 -22.76 10.10
N TYR A 184 -14.91 -23.79 9.39
CA TYR A 184 -13.89 -23.68 8.35
C TYR A 184 -14.31 -22.74 7.20
N PRO A 185 -15.45 -22.95 6.51
CA PRO A 185 -15.82 -22.05 5.42
C PRO A 185 -16.10 -20.62 5.89
N LEU A 186 -16.58 -20.39 7.11
CA LEU A 186 -16.79 -19.04 7.64
C LEU A 186 -15.46 -18.31 7.93
N LEU A 187 -14.48 -18.99 8.53
CA LEU A 187 -13.18 -18.40 8.82
C LEU A 187 -12.37 -18.16 7.54
N LEU A 188 -12.47 -19.08 6.56
CA LEU A 188 -11.84 -18.87 5.26
C LEU A 188 -12.52 -17.75 4.49
N ALA A 189 -13.85 -17.64 4.52
CA ALA A 189 -14.58 -16.52 3.91
C ALA A 189 -14.22 -15.18 4.58
N LEU A 190 -14.09 -15.16 5.91
CA LEU A 190 -13.63 -13.99 6.64
C LEU A 190 -12.24 -13.57 6.16
N MET A 191 -11.29 -14.50 5.99
CA MET A 191 -9.96 -14.22 5.48
C MET A 191 -9.99 -13.66 4.06
N LEU A 192 -10.85 -14.22 3.18
CA LEU A 192 -11.03 -13.78 1.79
C LEU A 192 -11.63 -12.37 1.70
N ILE A 193 -12.52 -12.01 2.63
CA ILE A 193 -13.12 -10.66 2.73
C ILE A 193 -12.12 -9.68 3.33
N ASP A 194 -11.41 -10.07 4.37
CA ASP A 194 -10.46 -9.22 5.10
C ASP A 194 -9.32 -8.73 4.22
N ASN A 195 -8.67 -9.68 3.51
CA ASN A 195 -7.59 -9.37 2.58
C ASN A 195 -7.43 -10.49 1.54
N TYR A 196 -7.95 -10.27 0.34
CA TYR A 196 -7.94 -11.28 -0.73
C TYR A 196 -6.52 -11.73 -1.11
N TYR A 197 -5.54 -10.83 -1.04
CA TYR A 197 -4.17 -11.10 -1.45
C TYR A 197 -3.45 -12.04 -0.49
N MET A 198 -3.58 -11.80 0.83
CA MET A 198 -3.03 -12.71 1.83
C MET A 198 -3.83 -14.03 1.86
N ALA A 199 -5.14 -13.97 1.63
CA ALA A 199 -6.00 -15.13 1.52
C ALA A 199 -5.60 -16.06 0.36
N TYR A 200 -5.14 -15.50 -0.76
CA TYR A 200 -4.62 -16.29 -1.89
C TYR A 200 -3.43 -17.18 -1.43
N MET A 201 -2.47 -16.61 -0.70
CA MET A 201 -1.35 -17.37 -0.15
C MET A 201 -1.81 -18.45 0.85
N VAL A 202 -2.78 -18.11 1.71
CA VAL A 202 -3.38 -19.08 2.65
C VAL A 202 -4.08 -20.20 1.90
N CYS A 203 -4.79 -19.93 0.79
CA CYS A 203 -5.45 -20.95 -0.02
C CYS A 203 -4.45 -21.95 -0.64
N ILE A 204 -3.31 -21.46 -1.16
CA ILE A 204 -2.21 -22.33 -1.66
C ILE A 204 -1.74 -23.22 -0.52
N PHE A 205 -1.47 -22.63 0.64
CA PHE A 205 -1.02 -23.39 1.80
C PHE A 205 -2.03 -24.44 2.25
N LEU A 206 -3.33 -24.13 2.25
CA LEU A 206 -4.38 -25.08 2.64
C LEU A 206 -4.41 -26.32 1.72
N VAL A 207 -4.09 -26.16 0.43
CA VAL A 207 -3.94 -27.32 -0.48
C VAL A 207 -2.74 -28.16 -0.07
N LEU A 208 -1.57 -27.56 0.20
CA LEU A 208 -0.38 -28.29 0.65
C LEU A 208 -0.61 -28.97 2.00
N PHE A 209 -1.26 -28.26 2.92
CA PHE A 209 -1.62 -28.80 4.24
C PHE A 209 -2.62 -29.95 4.14
N PHE A 210 -3.60 -29.84 3.23
CA PHE A 210 -4.55 -30.92 2.95
C PHE A 210 -3.86 -32.16 2.38
N ILE A 211 -2.91 -32.00 1.46
CA ILE A 211 -2.10 -33.12 0.90
C ILE A 211 -1.32 -33.81 2.04
N TRP A 212 -0.62 -33.03 2.87
CA TRP A 212 0.08 -33.56 4.03
C TRP A 212 -0.87 -34.32 4.98
N TYR A 213 -2.06 -33.73 5.25
CA TYR A 213 -3.08 -34.34 6.10
C TYR A 213 -3.57 -35.67 5.52
N GLN A 214 -3.86 -35.73 4.23
CA GLN A 214 -4.32 -36.94 3.56
C GLN A 214 -3.27 -38.06 3.62
N ILE A 215 -2.01 -37.76 3.34
CA ILE A 215 -0.91 -38.75 3.41
C ILE A 215 -0.72 -39.24 4.84
N THR A 216 -0.92 -38.37 5.83
CA THR A 216 -0.69 -38.71 7.25
C THR A 216 -1.83 -39.51 7.86
N TYR A 217 -3.09 -39.21 7.53
CA TYR A 217 -4.26 -39.70 8.27
C TYR A 217 -5.26 -40.51 7.43
N THR A 218 -5.01 -40.70 6.13
CA THR A 218 -5.94 -41.43 5.27
C THR A 218 -5.37 -42.76 4.83
N THR A 219 -6.07 -43.85 5.11
CA THR A 219 -5.62 -45.20 4.76
C THR A 219 -6.48 -45.86 3.67
N LYS A 220 -7.73 -45.40 3.48
CA LYS A 220 -8.67 -45.95 2.51
C LYS A 220 -9.03 -44.99 1.40
N PHE A 221 -8.99 -45.44 0.15
CA PHE A 221 -9.28 -44.62 -1.02
C PHE A 221 -10.68 -43.94 -0.99
N LYS A 222 -11.71 -44.64 -0.48
CA LYS A 222 -13.06 -44.06 -0.30
C LYS A 222 -13.08 -42.90 0.69
N GLU A 223 -12.24 -42.98 1.72
CA GLU A 223 -12.09 -41.90 2.70
C GLU A 223 -11.32 -40.73 2.08
N PHE A 224 -10.30 -41.00 1.29
CA PHE A 224 -9.57 -40.00 0.53
C PHE A 224 -10.53 -39.17 -0.34
N LEU A 225 -11.35 -39.80 -1.18
CA LEU A 225 -12.33 -39.13 -2.04
C LEU A 225 -13.35 -38.32 -1.24
N SER A 226 -13.86 -38.90 -0.15
CA SER A 226 -14.85 -38.23 0.73
C SER A 226 -14.27 -36.97 1.37
N ARG A 227 -13.03 -37.01 1.86
CA ARG A 227 -12.35 -35.86 2.47
C ARG A 227 -11.99 -34.82 1.42
N THR A 228 -11.56 -35.26 0.22
CA THR A 228 -11.27 -34.34 -0.90
C THR A 228 -12.52 -33.58 -1.32
N TRP A 229 -13.65 -34.28 -1.49
CA TRP A 229 -14.93 -33.62 -1.80
C TRP A 229 -15.37 -32.68 -0.68
N LEU A 230 -15.21 -33.08 0.57
CA LEU A 230 -15.56 -32.23 1.71
C LEU A 230 -14.72 -30.97 1.77
N PHE A 231 -13.39 -31.08 1.60
CA PHE A 231 -12.48 -29.95 1.56
C PHE A 231 -12.81 -29.00 0.40
N ALA A 232 -12.89 -29.54 -0.81
CA ALA A 232 -13.14 -28.72 -2.00
C ALA A 232 -14.49 -28.00 -1.92
N SER A 233 -15.58 -28.72 -1.61
CA SER A 233 -16.92 -28.12 -1.53
C SER A 233 -17.02 -27.03 -0.46
N ARG A 234 -16.36 -27.20 0.71
CA ARG A 234 -16.38 -26.20 1.78
C ARG A 234 -15.46 -25.00 1.48
N SER A 235 -14.36 -25.22 0.75
CA SER A 235 -13.50 -24.13 0.29
C SER A 235 -14.18 -23.30 -0.81
N ILE A 236 -14.85 -23.94 -1.77
CA ILE A 236 -15.64 -23.25 -2.80
C ILE A 236 -16.79 -22.45 -2.14
N LEU A 237 -17.44 -23.03 -1.15
CA LEU A 237 -18.50 -22.36 -0.40
C LEU A 237 -17.97 -21.11 0.34
N ALA A 238 -16.75 -21.15 0.87
CA ALA A 238 -16.11 -20.00 1.47
C ALA A 238 -15.88 -18.87 0.45
N GLY A 239 -15.37 -19.22 -0.75
CA GLY A 239 -15.23 -18.28 -1.86
C GLY A 239 -16.57 -17.69 -2.30
N GLY A 240 -17.62 -18.53 -2.34
CA GLY A 240 -18.98 -18.08 -2.63
C GLY A 240 -19.53 -17.11 -1.57
N ILE A 241 -19.28 -17.34 -0.29
CA ILE A 241 -19.69 -16.42 0.78
C ILE A 241 -18.97 -15.06 0.63
N ALA A 242 -17.71 -15.04 0.21
CA ALA A 242 -16.92 -13.83 0.00
C ALA A 242 -17.20 -13.16 -1.35
N ALA A 243 -18.03 -13.72 -2.24
CA ALA A 243 -18.21 -13.30 -3.62
C ALA A 243 -18.67 -11.84 -3.77
N VAL A 244 -19.41 -11.30 -2.79
CA VAL A 244 -19.87 -9.90 -2.80
C VAL A 244 -18.70 -8.90 -2.82
N ILE A 245 -17.55 -9.27 -2.28
CA ILE A 245 -16.32 -8.48 -2.32
C ILE A 245 -15.40 -8.98 -3.43
N LEU A 246 -15.20 -10.30 -3.55
CA LEU A 246 -14.21 -10.85 -4.48
C LEU A 246 -14.53 -10.61 -5.95
N ILE A 247 -15.81 -10.70 -6.36
CA ILE A 247 -16.16 -10.52 -7.78
C ILE A 247 -15.92 -9.08 -8.25
N PRO A 248 -16.46 -8.03 -7.59
CA PRO A 248 -16.14 -6.65 -7.96
C PRO A 248 -14.64 -6.36 -7.88
N THR A 249 -13.95 -6.82 -6.84
CA THR A 249 -12.50 -6.64 -6.68
C THR A 249 -11.72 -7.25 -7.84
N ALA A 250 -12.06 -8.47 -8.27
CA ALA A 250 -11.40 -9.12 -9.40
C ALA A 250 -11.52 -8.29 -10.69
N ILE A 251 -12.69 -7.68 -10.93
CA ILE A 251 -12.91 -6.79 -12.08
C ILE A 251 -12.04 -5.52 -11.95
N THR A 252 -12.02 -4.88 -10.78
CA THR A 252 -11.18 -3.69 -10.54
C THR A 252 -9.70 -3.99 -10.77
N LEU A 253 -9.22 -5.16 -10.34
CA LEU A 253 -7.81 -5.56 -10.52
C LEU A 253 -7.41 -5.72 -12.00
N THR A 254 -8.33 -6.05 -12.90
CA THR A 254 -8.02 -6.16 -14.34
C THR A 254 -7.63 -4.82 -14.97
N SER A 255 -7.98 -3.69 -14.34
CA SER A 255 -7.63 -2.34 -14.80
C SER A 255 -6.56 -1.65 -13.96
N SER A 256 -5.99 -2.34 -12.95
CA SER A 256 -5.01 -1.77 -12.02
C SER A 256 -3.55 -1.87 -12.53
N LYS A 257 -2.59 -1.46 -11.67
CA LYS A 257 -1.15 -1.42 -11.95
C LYS A 257 -0.55 -2.75 -12.47
N GLY A 258 -1.18 -3.89 -12.23
CA GLY A 258 -0.75 -5.18 -12.77
C GLY A 258 -0.56 -5.18 -14.28
N GLN A 259 -1.19 -4.26 -14.99
CA GLN A 259 -1.01 -4.05 -16.42
C GLN A 259 0.33 -3.39 -16.81
N TYR A 260 1.09 -2.82 -15.86
CA TYR A 260 2.42 -2.26 -16.11
C TYR A 260 3.55 -3.28 -15.97
N THR A 261 3.26 -4.45 -15.41
CA THR A 261 4.28 -5.46 -15.10
C THR A 261 4.46 -6.42 -16.28
N GLU A 262 5.13 -5.96 -17.33
CA GLU A 262 5.52 -6.79 -18.49
C GLU A 262 6.93 -7.39 -18.29
N SER A 263 7.25 -7.94 -17.12
CA SER A 263 8.53 -8.60 -16.93
C SER A 263 8.45 -10.07 -17.33
N LEU A 264 9.38 -10.52 -18.16
CA LEU A 264 9.53 -11.92 -18.51
C LEU A 264 9.96 -12.69 -17.26
N ILE A 265 9.16 -13.66 -16.86
CA ILE A 265 9.46 -14.58 -15.78
C ILE A 265 10.63 -15.43 -16.20
N GLN A 266 11.70 -15.46 -15.39
CA GLN A 266 12.90 -16.20 -15.65
C GLN A 266 13.00 -17.41 -14.71
N ALA A 267 13.31 -18.58 -15.27
CA ALA A 267 13.60 -19.77 -14.47
C ALA A 267 15.01 -19.68 -13.88
N LYS A 268 15.19 -18.82 -12.86
CA LYS A 268 16.48 -18.58 -12.19
C LYS A 268 16.33 -18.56 -10.67
N LEU A 269 17.45 -18.77 -9.99
CA LEU A 269 17.55 -18.46 -8.56
C LEU A 269 17.73 -16.95 -8.38
N GLU A 270 16.92 -16.36 -7.53
CA GLU A 270 16.98 -14.92 -7.23
C GLU A 270 18.23 -14.56 -6.43
N TYR A 271 18.72 -15.51 -5.64
CA TYR A 271 19.96 -15.39 -4.88
C TYR A 271 20.50 -16.79 -4.51
N ASN A 272 21.71 -16.85 -4.01
CA ASN A 272 22.28 -18.11 -3.48
C ASN A 272 21.51 -18.58 -2.24
N PRO A 273 20.89 -19.78 -2.25
CA PRO A 273 20.05 -20.29 -1.17
C PRO A 273 20.72 -20.32 0.21
N LEU A 274 22.05 -20.47 0.28
CA LEU A 274 22.77 -20.44 1.55
C LEU A 274 22.63 -19.10 2.30
N LYS A 275 22.34 -18.00 1.58
CA LYS A 275 22.10 -16.71 2.22
C LYS A 275 20.88 -16.71 3.16
N MET A 276 19.91 -17.61 2.93
CA MET A 276 18.77 -17.80 3.85
C MET A 276 19.20 -18.19 5.26
N LEU A 277 20.36 -18.84 5.43
CA LEU A 277 20.85 -19.20 6.76
C LEU A 277 21.07 -17.98 7.65
N SER A 278 21.42 -16.83 7.07
CA SER A 278 21.55 -15.59 7.81
C SER A 278 20.23 -15.11 8.42
N LYS A 279 19.10 -15.54 7.87
CA LYS A 279 17.76 -15.19 8.36
C LYS A 279 17.26 -16.09 9.51
N LEU A 280 18.12 -17.01 9.95
CA LEU A 280 17.91 -17.84 11.15
C LEU A 280 18.63 -17.27 12.38
N THR A 281 19.26 -16.08 12.27
CA THR A 281 19.98 -15.41 13.35
C THR A 281 19.21 -14.19 13.86
N ILE A 282 19.46 -13.78 15.11
CA ILE A 282 18.84 -12.61 15.75
C ILE A 282 19.18 -11.33 14.98
N GLY A 283 18.21 -10.42 14.87
CA GLY A 283 18.41 -9.09 14.28
C GLY A 283 18.70 -9.10 12.78
N SER A 284 18.34 -10.15 12.08
CA SER A 284 18.62 -10.33 10.64
C SER A 284 17.76 -9.45 9.74
N PHE A 285 17.56 -8.17 10.13
CA PHE A 285 16.75 -7.20 9.39
C PHE A 285 17.22 -5.77 9.63
N ASN A 286 17.21 -4.97 8.55
CA ASN A 286 17.36 -3.52 8.58
C ASN A 286 16.49 -2.90 7.48
N PHE A 287 16.49 -1.56 7.36
CA PHE A 287 15.69 -0.85 6.37
C PHE A 287 15.95 -1.32 4.93
N ASP A 288 17.22 -1.60 4.57
CA ASP A 288 17.60 -2.01 3.21
C ASP A 288 16.99 -3.36 2.78
N GLN A 289 16.51 -4.14 3.77
CA GLN A 289 15.82 -5.40 3.50
C GLN A 289 14.35 -5.22 3.09
N MET A 290 13.79 -3.99 3.20
CA MET A 290 12.41 -3.73 2.80
C MET A 290 12.22 -3.73 1.27
N PRO A 291 13.05 -3.02 0.47
CA PRO A 291 12.92 -3.02 -0.99
C PRO A 291 13.42 -4.33 -1.64
N SER A 292 14.43 -4.99 -1.08
CA SER A 292 15.12 -6.11 -1.75
C SER A 292 15.81 -7.08 -0.76
N GLY A 293 15.07 -7.52 0.27
CA GLY A 293 15.61 -8.39 1.32
C GLY A 293 15.51 -9.88 1.04
N PHE A 294 15.98 -10.68 2.02
CA PHE A 294 15.82 -12.13 2.07
C PHE A 294 14.60 -12.53 2.91
N PRO A 295 14.09 -13.78 2.79
CA PRO A 295 12.91 -14.26 3.50
C PRO A 295 13.03 -14.12 5.04
N ASN A 296 12.08 -13.49 5.72
CA ASN A 296 12.08 -13.30 7.17
C ASN A 296 11.47 -14.52 7.88
N ILE A 297 12.32 -15.48 8.26
CA ILE A 297 11.91 -16.81 8.77
C ILE A 297 12.41 -17.11 10.19
N PHE A 298 12.99 -16.16 10.92
CA PHE A 298 13.43 -16.39 12.29
C PHE A 298 12.24 -16.65 13.23
N ILE A 299 12.28 -17.75 13.97
CA ILE A 299 11.23 -18.20 14.90
C ILE A 299 11.77 -18.52 16.31
N GLY A 300 13.04 -18.25 16.56
CA GLY A 300 13.78 -18.60 17.77
C GLY A 300 14.41 -19.99 17.73
N SER A 301 15.53 -20.14 18.42
CA SER A 301 16.33 -21.38 18.43
C SER A 301 15.56 -22.58 18.94
N LEU A 302 14.74 -22.42 19.98
CA LEU A 302 13.92 -23.52 20.51
C LEU A 302 12.94 -24.05 19.45
N ALA A 303 12.26 -23.17 18.75
CA ALA A 303 11.28 -23.57 17.73
C ALA A 303 11.98 -24.18 16.50
N LEU A 304 13.14 -23.66 16.10
CA LEU A 304 13.97 -24.23 15.04
C LEU A 304 14.44 -25.64 15.39
N PHE A 305 14.98 -25.83 16.59
CA PHE A 305 15.42 -27.16 17.03
C PHE A 305 14.27 -28.13 17.16
N ALA A 306 13.13 -27.66 17.65
CA ALA A 306 11.90 -28.44 17.72
C ALA A 306 11.42 -28.87 16.33
N PHE A 307 11.49 -27.99 15.33
CA PHE A 307 11.17 -28.29 13.93
C PHE A 307 12.10 -29.39 13.38
N ILE A 308 13.40 -29.30 13.61
CA ILE A 308 14.36 -30.33 13.18
C ILE A 308 14.05 -31.65 13.90
N LEU A 309 13.77 -31.64 15.19
CA LEU A 309 13.44 -32.84 15.98
C LEU A 309 12.15 -33.51 15.52
N TYR A 310 11.22 -32.82 14.87
CA TYR A 310 10.00 -33.43 14.31
C TYR A 310 10.33 -34.58 13.36
N PHE A 311 11.34 -34.45 12.51
CA PHE A 311 11.74 -35.46 11.52
C PHE A 311 12.37 -36.69 12.17
N PHE A 312 12.85 -36.57 13.38
CA PHE A 312 13.43 -37.66 14.18
C PHE A 312 12.48 -38.21 15.26
N ASN A 313 11.26 -37.68 15.35
CA ASN A 313 10.26 -38.12 16.32
C ASN A 313 9.49 -39.33 15.77
N ARG A 314 9.75 -40.49 16.37
CA ARG A 314 9.12 -41.75 15.96
C ARG A 314 7.63 -41.85 16.31
N GLN A 315 7.08 -40.94 17.09
CA GLN A 315 5.63 -40.86 17.32
C GLN A 315 4.88 -40.39 16.06
N ASN A 316 5.54 -39.67 15.18
CA ASN A 316 5.03 -39.29 13.87
C ASN A 316 5.27 -40.42 12.87
N THR A 317 4.27 -40.74 12.05
CA THR A 317 4.39 -41.80 11.01
C THR A 317 5.49 -41.40 10.00
N ILE A 318 6.08 -42.41 9.37
CA ILE A 318 7.12 -42.14 8.36
C ILE A 318 6.55 -41.34 7.17
N GLN A 319 5.32 -41.62 6.78
CA GLN A 319 4.61 -40.89 5.72
C GLN A 319 4.46 -39.42 6.09
N SER A 320 4.07 -39.12 7.35
CA SER A 320 3.94 -37.74 7.84
C SER A 320 5.28 -36.98 7.79
N ARG A 321 6.38 -37.64 8.19
CA ARG A 321 7.72 -37.05 8.19
C ARG A 321 8.24 -36.80 6.78
N ILE A 322 8.08 -37.78 5.85
CA ILE A 322 8.51 -37.62 4.47
C ILE A 322 7.70 -36.54 3.75
N SER A 323 6.37 -36.54 3.86
CA SER A 323 5.54 -35.53 3.21
C SER A 323 5.80 -34.13 3.78
N ALA A 324 6.00 -34.01 5.09
CA ALA A 324 6.39 -32.75 5.71
C ALA A 324 7.77 -32.26 5.22
N PHE A 325 8.71 -33.17 5.04
CA PHE A 325 10.05 -32.84 4.51
C PHE A 325 9.97 -32.32 3.06
N LEU A 326 9.18 -32.98 2.20
CA LEU A 326 8.98 -32.55 0.81
C LEU A 326 8.32 -31.18 0.72
N ILE A 327 7.31 -30.89 1.58
CA ILE A 327 6.68 -29.56 1.65
C ILE A 327 7.69 -28.51 2.16
N SER A 328 8.55 -28.87 3.13
CA SER A 328 9.60 -27.95 3.61
C SER A 328 10.64 -27.65 2.52
N ILE A 329 10.99 -28.62 1.67
CA ILE A 329 11.83 -28.40 0.49
C ILE A 329 11.11 -27.47 -0.49
N PHE A 330 9.83 -27.73 -0.78
CA PHE A 330 9.03 -26.86 -1.65
C PHE A 330 9.04 -25.40 -1.15
N PHE A 331 8.86 -25.17 0.14
CA PHE A 331 8.96 -23.80 0.71
C PHE A 331 10.37 -23.23 0.55
N THR A 332 11.42 -24.01 0.80
CA THR A 332 12.80 -23.55 0.64
C THR A 332 13.09 -23.13 -0.79
N VAL A 333 12.64 -23.93 -1.78
CA VAL A 333 12.78 -23.59 -3.19
C VAL A 333 11.92 -22.36 -3.54
N SER A 334 10.69 -22.27 -3.04
CA SER A 334 9.82 -21.11 -3.26
C SER A 334 10.44 -19.80 -2.76
N MET A 335 11.26 -19.83 -1.72
CA MET A 335 11.94 -18.66 -1.17
C MET A 335 13.19 -18.22 -1.95
N CYS A 336 13.57 -18.86 -3.03
CA CYS A 336 14.76 -18.50 -3.79
C CYS A 336 14.64 -18.71 -5.30
N PHE A 337 13.56 -19.28 -5.81
CA PHE A 337 13.34 -19.56 -7.22
C PHE A 337 12.20 -18.69 -7.77
N GLU A 338 12.53 -17.77 -8.67
CA GLU A 338 11.65 -16.69 -9.15
C GLU A 338 10.24 -17.17 -9.57
N PRO A 339 10.04 -18.23 -10.38
CA PRO A 339 8.70 -18.65 -10.77
C PRO A 339 7.82 -19.09 -9.58
N LEU A 340 8.42 -19.69 -8.54
CA LEU A 340 7.68 -20.10 -7.35
C LEU A 340 7.43 -18.94 -6.40
N ASP A 341 8.35 -17.99 -6.26
CA ASP A 341 8.10 -16.75 -5.53
C ASP A 341 6.92 -16.01 -6.15
N LEU A 342 6.94 -15.81 -7.47
CA LEU A 342 5.86 -15.16 -8.20
C LEU A 342 4.53 -15.91 -8.12
N PHE A 343 4.56 -17.25 -8.10
CA PHE A 343 3.34 -18.04 -7.89
C PHE A 343 2.65 -17.70 -6.57
N TRP A 344 3.41 -17.48 -5.48
CA TRP A 344 2.84 -17.02 -4.21
C TRP A 344 2.29 -15.61 -4.26
N HIS A 345 2.76 -14.78 -5.19
CA HIS A 345 2.37 -13.38 -5.37
C HIS A 345 1.35 -13.15 -6.50
N GLY A 346 0.66 -14.23 -6.97
CA GLY A 346 -0.31 -14.13 -8.06
C GLY A 346 0.33 -13.77 -9.39
N MET A 347 1.55 -14.25 -9.66
CA MET A 347 2.37 -13.99 -10.85
C MET A 347 2.72 -12.50 -11.04
N GLN A 348 2.76 -11.72 -9.95
CA GLN A 348 3.17 -10.31 -9.92
C GLN A 348 4.48 -10.16 -9.16
N PHE A 349 5.42 -9.35 -9.68
CA PHE A 349 6.63 -9.01 -8.93
C PHE A 349 6.26 -8.15 -7.71
N PRO A 350 6.61 -8.58 -6.48
CA PRO A 350 6.40 -7.76 -5.30
C PRO A 350 7.37 -6.57 -5.32
N VAL A 351 6.83 -5.37 -5.48
CA VAL A 351 7.60 -4.14 -5.27
C VAL A 351 7.63 -3.89 -3.76
N TRP A 352 8.82 -3.85 -3.17
CA TRP A 352 9.03 -3.81 -1.73
C TRP A 352 8.48 -5.06 -1.00
N TYR A 353 9.02 -5.34 0.18
CA TYR A 353 8.64 -6.47 1.04
C TYR A 353 8.57 -7.80 0.28
N PRO A 354 9.70 -8.33 -0.20
CA PRO A 354 9.74 -9.61 -0.91
C PRO A 354 9.34 -10.77 0.01
N TYR A 355 8.99 -11.90 -0.57
CA TYR A 355 8.68 -13.16 0.15
C TYR A 355 7.57 -13.00 1.21
N ARG A 356 6.51 -12.28 0.91
CA ARG A 356 5.39 -11.98 1.83
C ARG A 356 4.75 -13.25 2.41
N PHE A 357 4.80 -14.37 1.68
CA PHE A 357 4.23 -15.65 2.10
C PHE A 357 5.02 -16.34 3.24
N THR A 358 6.15 -15.82 3.67
CA THR A 358 7.00 -16.51 4.68
C THR A 358 6.41 -16.58 6.09
N PHE A 359 5.31 -15.87 6.37
CA PHE A 359 4.51 -16.14 7.58
C PHE A 359 3.95 -17.58 7.58
N ILE A 360 3.62 -18.12 6.42
CA ILE A 360 3.18 -19.51 6.23
C ILE A 360 4.33 -20.48 6.53
N VAL A 361 5.53 -20.16 6.05
CA VAL A 361 6.74 -20.97 6.32
C VAL A 361 7.03 -21.01 7.82
N SER A 362 7.00 -19.83 8.47
CA SER A 362 7.20 -19.70 9.91
C SER A 362 6.11 -20.44 10.71
N PHE A 363 4.84 -20.31 10.29
CA PHE A 363 3.75 -21.08 10.86
C PHE A 363 3.99 -22.59 10.72
N TRP A 364 4.37 -23.06 9.53
CA TRP A 364 4.65 -24.47 9.27
C TRP A 364 5.77 -25.02 10.16
N MET A 365 6.87 -24.28 10.28
CA MET A 365 8.00 -24.67 11.14
C MET A 365 7.58 -24.73 12.62
N LEU A 366 6.84 -23.73 13.13
CA LEU A 366 6.33 -23.71 14.50
C LEU A 366 5.29 -24.81 14.76
N PHE A 367 4.39 -25.05 13.80
CA PHE A 367 3.38 -26.10 13.90
C PHE A 367 4.02 -27.50 13.96
N LEU A 368 4.97 -27.82 13.08
CA LEU A 368 5.71 -29.08 13.14
C LEU A 368 6.61 -29.15 14.36
N GLY A 369 7.28 -28.05 14.73
CA GLY A 369 8.11 -27.96 15.92
C GLY A 369 7.31 -28.25 17.20
N SER A 370 6.07 -27.77 17.29
CA SER A 370 5.19 -28.10 18.41
C SER A 370 4.89 -29.62 18.54
N GLN A 371 5.03 -30.36 17.45
CA GLN A 371 4.92 -31.84 17.45
C GLN A 371 6.30 -32.52 17.65
N GLY A 372 7.39 -31.83 17.34
CA GLY A 372 8.75 -32.33 17.52
C GLY A 372 9.13 -32.40 19.01
N ILE A 373 8.73 -31.40 19.78
CA ILE A 373 8.87 -31.36 21.24
C ILE A 373 7.47 -31.47 21.86
N THR A 374 6.99 -32.67 22.07
CA THR A 374 5.75 -32.92 22.81
C THR A 374 6.02 -32.84 24.31
N ASN A 375 4.98 -32.61 25.15
CA ASN A 375 5.09 -32.59 26.62
C ASN A 375 5.78 -33.80 27.26
N PHE A 376 6.00 -34.84 26.50
CA PHE A 376 6.58 -36.12 26.95
C PHE A 376 8.08 -36.24 26.65
N ILE A 377 8.69 -35.27 25.91
CA ILE A 377 10.13 -35.30 25.65
C ILE A 377 10.84 -34.57 26.80
N VAL A 378 10.85 -35.18 27.94
CA VAL A 378 11.64 -34.72 29.08
C VAL A 378 13.13 -34.88 28.80
N ASN A 379 13.50 -35.86 27.94
CA ASN A 379 14.90 -36.23 27.67
C ASN A 379 15.16 -36.38 26.19
N VAL A 380 15.95 -35.46 25.62
CA VAL A 380 16.45 -35.56 24.23
C VAL A 380 17.71 -36.43 24.21
N LYS A 381 17.80 -37.42 23.32
CA LYS A 381 18.98 -38.29 23.22
C LYS A 381 20.23 -37.48 22.89
N PRO A 382 21.40 -37.80 23.50
CA PRO A 382 22.65 -37.02 23.32
C PRO A 382 23.04 -36.78 21.86
N TRP A 383 22.95 -37.81 21.00
CA TRP A 383 23.31 -37.65 19.59
C TRP A 383 22.44 -36.60 18.86
N LYS A 384 21.17 -36.41 19.26
CA LYS A 384 20.29 -35.36 18.70
C LYS A 384 20.75 -33.97 19.14
N ILE A 385 21.22 -33.84 20.40
CA ILE A 385 21.80 -32.59 20.91
C ILE A 385 23.08 -32.23 20.11
N PHE A 386 23.97 -33.24 19.87
CA PHE A 386 25.15 -33.02 19.04
C PHE A 386 24.78 -32.62 17.61
N LEU A 387 23.78 -33.26 17.00
CA LEU A 387 23.29 -32.87 15.67
C LEU A 387 22.84 -31.42 15.63
N LEU A 388 21.99 -30.99 16.58
CA LEU A 388 21.48 -29.62 16.66
C LEU A 388 22.64 -28.62 16.90
N PHE A 389 23.60 -28.97 17.76
CA PHE A 389 24.78 -28.16 18.00
C PHE A 389 25.60 -27.93 16.72
N PHE A 390 25.90 -29.00 15.94
CA PHE A 390 26.64 -28.83 14.71
C PHE A 390 25.88 -28.08 13.62
N ILE A 391 24.55 -28.21 13.55
CA ILE A 391 23.73 -27.41 12.65
C ILE A 391 23.84 -25.92 13.03
N GLU A 392 23.70 -25.59 14.32
CA GLU A 392 23.79 -24.20 14.80
C GLU A 392 25.18 -23.61 14.59
N VAL A 393 26.22 -24.37 14.92
CA VAL A 393 27.63 -23.96 14.65
C VAL A 393 27.83 -23.72 13.16
N GLY A 394 27.25 -24.57 12.30
CA GLY A 394 27.32 -24.38 10.85
C GLY A 394 26.64 -23.09 10.40
N ILE A 395 25.43 -22.79 10.91
CA ILE A 395 24.70 -21.53 10.60
C ILE A 395 25.51 -20.32 11.07
N ILE A 396 25.92 -20.29 12.35
CA ILE A 396 26.66 -19.15 12.92
C ILE A 396 28.00 -18.96 12.19
N SER A 397 28.76 -20.04 11.94
CA SER A 397 30.03 -19.96 11.22
C SER A 397 29.89 -19.43 9.81
N TYR A 398 28.87 -19.90 9.07
CA TYR A 398 28.57 -19.39 7.72
C TYR A 398 28.30 -17.89 7.75
N VAL A 399 27.43 -17.42 8.67
CA VAL A 399 27.09 -16.01 8.76
C VAL A 399 28.28 -15.18 9.21
N TRP A 400 29.07 -15.67 10.17
CA TRP A 400 30.28 -15.02 10.66
C TRP A 400 31.32 -14.80 9.55
N ILE A 401 31.62 -15.84 8.78
CA ILE A 401 32.58 -15.78 7.65
C ILE A 401 32.10 -14.78 6.59
N ASN A 402 30.78 -14.67 6.40
CA ASN A 402 30.17 -13.80 5.39
C ASN A 402 29.55 -12.49 5.97
N VAL A 403 29.85 -12.12 7.21
CA VAL A 403 29.21 -11.00 7.91
C VAL A 403 29.26 -9.69 7.11
N LYS A 404 30.35 -9.41 6.41
CA LYS A 404 30.51 -8.23 5.55
C LYS A 404 29.54 -8.20 4.34
N LYS A 405 28.91 -9.32 4.01
CA LYS A 405 27.92 -9.43 2.91
C LYS A 405 26.49 -9.23 3.43
N PHE A 406 26.30 -9.17 4.75
CA PHE A 406 25.01 -9.05 5.39
C PHE A 406 25.00 -7.76 6.24
N ASN A 407 24.60 -6.65 5.63
CA ASN A 407 24.61 -5.31 6.25
C ASN A 407 23.71 -5.17 7.50
N TYR A 408 22.88 -6.17 7.79
CA TYR A 408 22.05 -6.28 8.99
C TYR A 408 22.67 -7.13 10.10
N ALA A 409 23.65 -7.98 9.78
CA ALA A 409 24.29 -8.85 10.76
C ALA A 409 25.51 -8.16 11.40
N THR A 410 25.59 -8.20 12.72
CA THR A 410 26.73 -7.69 13.50
C THR A 410 27.34 -8.81 14.34
N THR A 411 28.58 -8.61 14.79
CA THR A 411 29.20 -9.53 15.76
C THR A 411 28.34 -9.73 16.99
N GLU A 412 27.71 -8.66 17.48
CA GLU A 412 26.83 -8.70 18.65
C GLU A 412 25.61 -9.60 18.42
N THR A 413 24.89 -9.42 17.30
CA THR A 413 23.70 -10.22 17.00
C THR A 413 24.04 -11.70 16.86
N LEU A 414 25.23 -12.04 16.33
CA LEU A 414 25.70 -13.42 16.23
C LEU A 414 26.08 -14.02 17.59
N ILE A 415 26.72 -13.24 18.48
CA ILE A 415 26.99 -13.66 19.85
C ILE A 415 25.69 -13.92 20.62
N PHE A 416 24.68 -13.02 20.50
CA PHE A 416 23.36 -13.25 21.10
C PHE A 416 22.71 -14.52 20.54
N SER A 417 22.75 -14.73 19.21
CA SER A 417 22.20 -15.95 18.59
C SER A 417 22.87 -17.20 19.14
N ALA A 418 24.20 -17.25 19.15
CA ALA A 418 24.97 -18.37 19.70
C ALA A 418 24.65 -18.61 21.18
N THR A 419 24.55 -17.55 21.98
CA THR A 419 24.27 -17.64 23.41
C THR A 419 22.89 -18.23 23.69
N PHE A 420 21.84 -17.73 23.02
CA PHE A 420 20.48 -18.25 23.22
C PHE A 420 20.35 -19.69 22.71
N ALA A 421 20.92 -20.00 21.55
CA ALA A 421 20.94 -21.36 21.04
C ALA A 421 21.67 -22.33 21.98
N PHE A 422 22.82 -21.90 22.54
CA PHE A 422 23.56 -22.70 23.54
C PHE A 422 22.73 -22.92 24.80
N LEU A 423 22.06 -21.88 25.33
CA LEU A 423 21.18 -22.02 26.51
C LEU A 423 20.04 -22.99 26.26
N VAL A 424 19.41 -22.93 25.08
CA VAL A 424 18.36 -23.88 24.68
C VAL A 424 18.92 -25.32 24.62
N LEU A 425 20.08 -25.52 23.97
CA LEU A 425 20.72 -26.84 23.88
C LEU A 425 21.08 -27.39 25.26
N LEU A 426 21.63 -26.53 26.15
CA LEU A 426 21.93 -26.90 27.51
C LEU A 426 20.68 -27.34 28.27
N LEU A 427 19.58 -26.59 28.19
CA LEU A 427 18.31 -26.96 28.83
C LEU A 427 17.72 -28.25 28.24
N LEU A 428 17.81 -28.45 26.91
CA LEU A 428 17.36 -29.66 26.26
C LEU A 428 18.19 -30.89 26.65
N SER A 429 19.48 -30.73 26.97
CA SER A 429 20.38 -31.83 27.40
C SER A 429 20.15 -32.31 28.83
N ILE A 430 19.56 -31.46 29.67
CA ILE A 430 19.29 -31.79 31.08
C ILE A 430 18.16 -32.83 31.14
N ASN A 431 18.44 -34.00 31.65
CA ASN A 431 17.44 -34.99 32.00
C ASN A 431 16.66 -34.54 33.23
N SER A 432 15.34 -34.53 33.15
CA SER A 432 14.53 -34.11 34.29
C SER A 432 13.48 -35.16 34.69
N THR A 433 13.30 -35.32 35.99
CA THR A 433 12.19 -36.06 36.57
C THR A 433 10.91 -35.21 36.52
N ASN A 434 9.74 -35.83 36.77
CA ASN A 434 8.42 -35.12 36.63
C ASN A 434 8.35 -33.81 37.43
N ASP A 435 8.91 -33.73 38.61
CA ASP A 435 8.86 -32.51 39.44
C ASP A 435 9.81 -31.41 38.94
N ARG A 436 10.96 -31.76 38.36
CA ARG A 436 11.93 -30.81 37.79
C ARG A 436 11.58 -30.41 36.35
N SER A 437 10.64 -31.06 35.71
CA SER A 437 10.22 -30.73 34.34
C SER A 437 9.52 -29.37 34.27
N ILE A 438 8.78 -28.96 35.30
CA ILE A 438 8.11 -27.65 35.36
C ILE A 438 9.14 -26.50 35.32
N ILE A 439 10.21 -26.62 36.09
CA ILE A 439 11.29 -25.63 36.12
C ILE A 439 12.00 -25.57 34.77
N LYS A 440 12.32 -26.70 34.17
CA LYS A 440 12.93 -26.79 32.85
C LYS A 440 12.06 -26.08 31.80
N PHE A 441 10.73 -26.33 31.79
CA PHE A 441 9.83 -25.68 30.82
C PHE A 441 9.66 -24.18 31.09
N LEU A 442 9.69 -23.74 32.36
CA LEU A 442 9.70 -22.32 32.69
C LEU A 442 11.00 -21.64 32.22
N LEU A 443 12.17 -22.30 32.41
CA LEU A 443 13.45 -21.75 31.92
C LEU A 443 13.48 -21.71 30.38
N LEU A 444 13.00 -22.73 29.67
CA LEU A 444 12.85 -22.72 28.22
C LEU A 444 11.92 -21.58 27.75
N PHE A 445 10.83 -21.35 28.48
CA PHE A 445 9.93 -20.22 28.22
C PHE A 445 10.66 -18.88 28.35
N LEU A 446 11.38 -18.67 29.45
CA LEU A 446 12.10 -17.42 29.68
C LEU A 446 13.19 -17.18 28.63
N VAL A 447 13.97 -18.22 28.30
CA VAL A 447 15.01 -18.13 27.25
C VAL A 447 14.39 -17.81 25.88
N ALA A 448 13.34 -18.53 25.49
CA ALA A 448 12.68 -18.28 24.20
C ALA A 448 12.05 -16.88 24.11
N VAL A 449 11.38 -16.42 25.16
CA VAL A 449 10.80 -15.07 25.20
C VAL A 449 11.88 -14.00 25.15
N SER A 450 12.99 -14.18 25.87
CA SER A 450 14.12 -13.24 25.83
C SER A 450 14.78 -13.20 24.46
N GLU A 451 14.97 -14.37 23.82
CA GLU A 451 15.49 -14.47 22.46
C GLU A 451 14.62 -13.75 21.43
N MET A 452 13.28 -14.01 21.45
CA MET A 452 12.34 -13.36 20.54
C MET A 452 12.26 -11.86 20.78
N SER A 453 12.36 -11.42 22.05
CA SER A 453 12.43 -10.00 22.40
C SER A 453 13.72 -9.34 21.89
N ALA A 454 14.86 -10.01 22.00
CA ALA A 454 16.13 -9.52 21.46
C ALA A 454 16.06 -9.38 19.95
N ASN A 455 15.54 -10.39 19.22
CA ASN A 455 15.33 -10.31 17.78
C ASN A 455 14.47 -9.10 17.40
N MET A 456 13.35 -8.89 18.12
CA MET A 456 12.45 -7.76 17.89
C MET A 456 13.17 -6.42 18.10
N ILE A 457 13.90 -6.26 19.19
CA ILE A 457 14.63 -5.02 19.53
C ILE A 457 15.68 -4.71 18.45
N PHE A 458 16.55 -5.68 18.11
CA PHE A 458 17.58 -5.47 17.09
C PHE A 458 16.97 -5.15 15.72
N SER A 459 15.90 -5.82 15.33
CA SER A 459 15.25 -5.58 14.04
C SER A 459 14.59 -4.22 13.96
N LEU A 460 13.82 -3.83 14.97
CA LEU A 460 13.05 -2.58 14.96
C LEU A 460 13.90 -1.33 15.25
N ASN A 461 15.06 -1.47 15.91
CA ASN A 461 15.98 -0.36 16.12
C ASN A 461 16.63 0.12 14.82
N ASN A 462 16.64 -0.71 13.79
CA ASN A 462 17.15 -0.39 12.46
C ASN A 462 16.10 0.26 11.54
N ILE A 463 14.97 0.72 12.11
CA ILE A 463 13.89 1.39 11.38
C ILE A 463 13.72 2.81 11.93
N SER A 464 13.61 3.79 11.01
CA SER A 464 13.27 5.17 11.34
C SER A 464 11.75 5.34 11.38
N TYR A 465 11.26 6.18 12.30
CA TYR A 465 9.86 6.48 12.49
C TYR A 465 9.62 7.99 12.42
N LEU A 466 8.46 8.39 11.92
CA LEU A 466 8.06 9.79 11.90
C LEU A 466 7.88 10.33 13.33
N SER A 467 8.30 11.57 13.55
CA SER A 467 7.98 12.27 14.78
C SER A 467 6.49 12.63 14.83
N LYS A 468 5.98 12.87 16.04
CA LYS A 468 4.60 13.34 16.23
C LYS A 468 4.34 14.65 15.50
N ARG A 469 5.33 15.56 15.41
CA ARG A 469 5.20 16.85 14.75
C ARG A 469 5.16 16.71 13.23
N GLU A 470 5.99 15.83 12.64
CA GLU A 470 5.94 15.52 11.20
C GLU A 470 4.57 15.06 10.74
N PHE A 471 3.86 14.31 11.57
CA PHE A 471 2.49 13.88 11.26
C PHE A 471 1.45 14.95 11.61
N ALA A 472 1.49 15.48 12.83
CA ALA A 472 0.39 16.29 13.39
C ALA A 472 0.32 17.70 12.80
N ASP A 473 1.47 18.33 12.53
CA ASP A 473 1.48 19.75 12.13
C ASP A 473 0.93 19.97 10.70
N PRO A 474 1.37 19.20 9.66
CA PRO A 474 0.75 19.28 8.34
C PRO A 474 -0.73 18.87 8.35
N THR A 475 -1.06 17.78 9.06
CA THR A 475 -2.44 17.29 9.20
C THR A 475 -3.34 18.37 9.82
N THR A 476 -2.89 19.08 10.85
CA THR A 476 -3.66 20.13 11.49
C THR A 476 -3.87 21.33 10.56
N ALA A 477 -2.84 21.73 9.81
CA ALA A 477 -2.96 22.81 8.84
C ALA A 477 -3.99 22.48 7.76
N LEU A 478 -3.90 21.31 7.17
CA LEU A 478 -4.83 20.89 6.12
C LEU A 478 -6.25 20.66 6.63
N THR A 479 -6.41 20.15 7.86
CA THR A 479 -7.73 20.06 8.51
C THR A 479 -8.39 21.43 8.66
N ALA A 480 -7.63 22.47 9.03
CA ALA A 480 -8.16 23.81 9.16
C ALA A 480 -8.58 24.40 7.80
N ASP A 481 -7.77 24.17 6.76
CA ASP A 481 -8.04 24.63 5.40
C ASP A 481 -9.28 23.92 4.80
N SER A 482 -9.32 22.59 4.87
CA SER A 482 -10.44 21.79 4.34
C SER A 482 -11.75 22.11 5.05
N SER A 483 -11.72 22.19 6.40
CA SER A 483 -12.91 22.55 7.18
C SER A 483 -13.43 23.95 6.88
N TRP A 484 -12.52 24.89 6.54
CA TRP A 484 -12.94 26.21 6.11
C TRP A 484 -13.58 26.17 4.72
N LEU A 485 -12.97 25.46 3.76
CA LEU A 485 -13.51 25.30 2.40
C LEU A 485 -14.90 24.67 2.41
N HIS A 486 -15.10 23.58 3.16
CA HIS A 486 -16.41 22.90 3.27
C HIS A 486 -17.52 23.81 3.84
N ARG A 487 -17.17 24.76 4.74
CA ARG A 487 -18.12 25.74 5.25
C ARG A 487 -18.34 26.90 4.30
N HIS A 488 -17.31 27.23 3.51
CA HIS A 488 -17.36 28.36 2.57
C HIS A 488 -18.13 28.03 1.30
N ASP A 489 -18.03 26.78 0.82
CA ASP A 489 -18.63 26.35 -0.43
C ASP A 489 -19.19 24.93 -0.29
N SER A 490 -20.51 24.81 -0.43
CA SER A 490 -21.21 23.53 -0.41
C SER A 490 -21.41 22.91 -1.80
N SER A 491 -21.00 23.59 -2.88
CA SER A 491 -21.05 23.05 -4.22
C SER A 491 -20.00 21.95 -4.44
N PHE A 492 -20.14 21.18 -5.53
CA PHE A 492 -19.06 20.30 -5.95
C PHE A 492 -17.89 21.15 -6.47
N TYR A 493 -16.67 20.84 -6.03
CA TYR A 493 -15.41 21.42 -6.50
C TYR A 493 -14.24 20.47 -6.29
N ARG A 494 -13.14 20.68 -7.02
CA ARG A 494 -11.82 20.07 -6.72
C ARG A 494 -10.86 21.12 -6.21
N THR A 495 -9.84 20.62 -5.48
CA THR A 495 -8.83 21.45 -4.81
C THR A 495 -7.43 20.98 -5.20
N ALA A 496 -6.61 21.88 -5.73
CA ALA A 496 -5.18 21.64 -5.97
C ALA A 496 -4.37 21.89 -4.69
N GLN A 497 -3.56 20.90 -4.27
CA GLN A 497 -2.67 21.03 -3.13
C GLN A 497 -1.23 21.26 -3.58
N ILE A 498 -0.62 22.38 -3.17
CA ILE A 498 0.76 22.74 -3.52
C ILE A 498 1.75 22.31 -2.43
N TYR A 499 1.26 21.77 -1.35
CA TYR A 499 2.03 21.06 -0.33
C TYR A 499 1.34 19.78 0.07
N SER A 500 2.08 18.81 0.56
CA SER A 500 1.49 17.58 1.07
C SER A 500 2.34 16.96 2.17
N ARG A 501 1.70 16.27 3.09
CA ARG A 501 2.34 15.29 3.95
C ARG A 501 2.50 13.98 3.19
N THR A 502 1.42 13.56 2.52
CA THR A 502 1.39 12.37 1.65
C THR A 502 0.53 12.61 0.41
N LYS A 503 0.65 11.73 -0.57
CA LYS A 503 -0.24 11.73 -1.75
C LYS A 503 -1.70 11.39 -1.41
N ASN A 504 -2.00 10.93 -0.20
CA ASN A 504 -3.34 10.54 0.26
C ASN A 504 -3.98 11.58 1.18
N ASP A 505 -3.43 12.77 1.28
CA ASP A 505 -3.99 13.85 2.11
C ASP A 505 -5.44 14.16 1.73
N GLY A 506 -5.79 14.10 0.45
CA GLY A 506 -7.15 14.37 -0.04
C GLY A 506 -8.20 13.45 0.57
N ILE A 507 -7.95 12.13 0.64
CA ILE A 507 -8.91 11.20 1.23
C ILE A 507 -9.00 11.33 2.75
N THR A 508 -7.89 11.75 3.41
CA THR A 508 -7.85 11.97 4.86
C THR A 508 -8.77 13.13 5.27
N HIS A 509 -8.87 14.17 4.41
CA HIS A 509 -9.56 15.41 4.73
C HIS A 509 -10.86 15.60 3.93
N ASN A 510 -11.34 14.56 3.26
CA ASN A 510 -12.53 14.58 2.41
C ASN A 510 -12.52 15.74 1.41
N LEU A 511 -11.35 16.06 0.85
CA LEU A 511 -11.21 16.96 -0.28
C LEU A 511 -11.33 16.17 -1.58
N ASN A 512 -12.11 16.68 -2.53
CA ASN A 512 -12.05 16.17 -3.90
C ASN A 512 -10.71 16.60 -4.47
N ALA A 513 -9.74 15.70 -4.38
CA ALA A 513 -8.34 16.03 -4.48
C ALA A 513 -7.76 15.61 -5.83
N ASP A 514 -6.48 15.74 -5.88
CA ASP A 514 -5.65 15.77 -7.05
C ASP A 514 -4.50 14.77 -6.99
N ALA A 515 -4.19 14.22 -5.83
CA ALA A 515 -3.12 13.26 -5.61
C ALA A 515 -3.67 11.95 -5.04
N TYR A 516 -3.00 10.84 -5.32
CA TYR A 516 -3.36 9.54 -4.76
C TYR A 516 -2.21 8.54 -4.88
N PHE A 517 -2.10 7.66 -3.88
CA PHE A 517 -1.15 6.55 -3.86
C PHE A 517 -1.83 5.27 -3.38
N SER A 518 -1.94 4.28 -4.27
CA SER A 518 -2.52 2.98 -3.93
C SER A 518 -2.09 1.87 -4.88
N SER A 519 -2.02 0.65 -4.35
CA SER A 519 -1.83 -0.56 -5.16
C SER A 519 -3.03 -0.90 -6.05
N ALA A 520 -4.21 -0.32 -5.79
CA ALA A 520 -5.43 -0.53 -6.56
C ALA A 520 -5.78 0.69 -7.46
N LEU A 521 -4.79 1.56 -7.77
CA LEU A 521 -5.00 2.68 -8.69
C LEU A 521 -5.18 2.17 -10.13
N GLU A 522 -6.21 2.68 -10.80
CA GLU A 522 -6.55 2.33 -12.19
C GLU A 522 -5.53 2.93 -13.16
N LYS A 523 -5.03 2.13 -14.11
CA LYS A 523 -3.97 2.50 -15.07
C LYS A 523 -4.25 3.76 -15.88
N ASN A 524 -5.50 4.01 -16.25
CA ASN A 524 -5.87 5.17 -17.05
C ASN A 524 -5.65 6.50 -16.31
N ILE A 525 -5.57 6.49 -14.98
CA ILE A 525 -5.37 7.69 -14.17
C ILE A 525 -3.92 8.19 -14.27
N PRO A 526 -2.88 7.39 -13.93
CA PRO A 526 -1.49 7.81 -14.17
C PRO A 526 -1.21 8.17 -15.62
N ASP A 527 -1.73 7.40 -16.60
CA ASP A 527 -1.57 7.70 -18.01
C ASP A 527 -2.12 9.11 -18.36
N PHE A 528 -3.30 9.48 -17.84
CA PHE A 528 -3.87 10.80 -18.03
C PHE A 528 -3.02 11.91 -17.39
N TYR A 529 -2.54 11.69 -16.16
CA TYR A 529 -1.70 12.67 -15.47
C TYR A 529 -0.39 12.90 -16.25
N GLY A 530 0.24 11.85 -16.76
CA GLY A 530 1.41 11.96 -17.62
C GLY A 530 1.14 12.75 -18.90
N MET A 531 -0.02 12.55 -19.56
CA MET A 531 -0.39 13.30 -20.77
C MET A 531 -0.56 14.80 -20.50
N ILE A 532 -1.00 15.20 -19.33
CA ILE A 532 -1.18 16.63 -18.99
C ILE A 532 0.07 17.27 -18.34
N GLY A 533 1.17 16.53 -18.22
CA GLY A 533 2.44 17.03 -17.66
C GLY A 533 2.50 17.04 -16.15
N GLN A 534 1.72 16.19 -15.48
CA GLN A 534 1.77 15.99 -14.04
C GLN A 534 2.66 14.80 -13.67
N PRO A 535 3.27 14.81 -12.49
CA PRO A 535 4.02 13.66 -12.01
C PRO A 535 3.12 12.43 -11.81
N ASP A 536 3.58 11.29 -12.31
CA ASP A 536 2.89 10.02 -12.25
C ASP A 536 3.84 8.82 -12.06
N GLY A 537 3.34 7.76 -11.48
CA GLY A 537 4.01 6.48 -11.33
C GLY A 537 3.05 5.32 -11.52
N ASP A 538 3.50 4.09 -11.35
CA ASP A 538 2.66 2.90 -11.57
C ASP A 538 1.48 2.80 -10.59
N ASN A 539 1.61 3.41 -9.42
CA ASN A 539 0.65 3.32 -8.33
C ASN A 539 0.38 4.66 -7.63
N TYR A 540 0.83 5.77 -8.21
CA TYR A 540 0.56 7.09 -7.67
C TYR A 540 0.40 8.15 -8.76
N VAL A 541 -0.26 9.23 -8.39
CA VAL A 541 -0.33 10.49 -9.15
C VAL A 541 -0.23 11.67 -8.19
N THR A 542 0.28 12.80 -8.68
CA THR A 542 0.23 14.08 -7.98
C THR A 542 -0.20 15.18 -8.94
N TYR A 543 -0.97 16.16 -8.47
CA TYR A 543 -1.35 17.33 -9.25
C TYR A 543 -0.67 18.56 -8.68
N SER A 544 0.64 18.64 -8.86
CA SER A 544 1.46 19.73 -8.32
C SER A 544 1.73 20.83 -9.36
N ASN A 545 1.75 20.49 -10.64
CA ASN A 545 2.19 21.33 -11.75
C ASN A 545 1.02 21.79 -12.64
N GLY A 546 -0.13 22.17 -12.06
CA GLY A 546 -1.28 22.65 -12.83
C GLY A 546 -0.95 23.86 -13.73
N SER A 547 -1.67 23.97 -14.82
CA SER A 547 -1.71 25.16 -15.67
C SER A 547 -3.12 25.76 -15.66
N LEU A 548 -3.27 26.99 -16.15
CA LEU A 548 -4.61 27.59 -16.26
C LEU A 548 -5.59 26.73 -17.08
N ILE A 549 -5.08 25.97 -18.08
CA ILE A 549 -5.90 25.05 -18.90
C ILE A 549 -6.37 23.86 -18.04
N THR A 550 -5.44 23.17 -17.37
CA THR A 550 -5.76 21.99 -16.59
C THR A 550 -6.57 22.33 -15.35
N ASP A 551 -6.22 23.40 -14.64
CA ASP A 551 -6.98 23.89 -13.50
C ASP A 551 -8.43 24.25 -13.89
N GLY A 552 -8.60 24.90 -15.05
CA GLY A 552 -9.92 25.26 -15.56
C GLY A 552 -10.77 24.05 -15.92
N LEU A 553 -10.25 23.15 -16.73
CA LEU A 553 -10.98 22.01 -17.28
C LEU A 553 -11.23 20.89 -16.28
N LEU A 554 -10.35 20.72 -15.27
CA LEU A 554 -10.52 19.73 -14.19
C LEU A 554 -11.40 20.23 -13.05
N ASP A 555 -11.91 21.46 -13.11
CA ASP A 555 -12.65 22.09 -12.00
C ASP A 555 -11.81 22.27 -10.72
N MET A 556 -10.50 22.57 -10.88
CA MET A 556 -9.67 22.96 -9.75
C MET A 556 -10.07 24.39 -9.33
N LYS A 557 -11.16 24.46 -8.57
CA LYS A 557 -11.76 25.73 -8.14
C LYS A 557 -10.96 26.41 -7.06
N TYR A 558 -10.29 25.62 -6.22
CA TYR A 558 -9.45 26.13 -5.13
C TYR A 558 -8.04 25.59 -5.24
N ALA A 559 -7.08 26.38 -4.78
CA ALA A 559 -5.71 25.97 -4.58
C ALA A 559 -5.26 26.31 -3.15
N ILE A 560 -4.61 25.35 -2.49
CA ILE A 560 -4.04 25.53 -1.15
C ILE A 560 -2.52 25.50 -1.30
N ALA A 561 -1.87 26.62 -1.00
CA ALA A 561 -0.43 26.75 -1.09
C ALA A 561 0.20 27.01 0.29
N PRO A 562 1.41 26.47 0.57
CA PRO A 562 2.14 26.84 1.77
C PRO A 562 2.63 28.26 1.65
N LYS A 563 2.74 28.98 2.77
CA LYS A 563 3.51 30.21 2.81
C LYS A 563 4.98 29.87 2.81
N ASN A 564 5.76 30.59 2.00
CA ASN A 564 7.21 30.48 1.99
C ASN A 564 7.78 30.92 3.34
N ASN A 565 7.92 29.98 4.23
CA ASN A 565 8.63 30.16 5.48
C ASN A 565 10.06 29.64 5.29
N ASN A 566 10.93 30.42 4.69
CA ASN A 566 12.38 30.15 4.57
C ASN A 566 13.07 29.96 5.95
N GLU A 567 12.32 30.04 7.05
CA GLU A 567 12.83 30.07 8.42
C GLU A 567 12.29 28.93 9.30
N VAL A 568 11.46 28.02 8.79
CA VAL A 568 10.93 26.92 9.61
C VAL A 568 11.87 25.73 9.53
N THR A 569 12.86 25.71 10.41
CA THR A 569 13.72 24.54 10.61
C THR A 569 13.04 23.53 11.53
N GLU A 570 13.44 22.28 11.42
CA GLU A 570 13.04 21.23 12.38
C GLU A 570 13.36 21.71 13.82
N GLY A 571 12.34 21.71 14.69
CA GLY A 571 12.50 22.22 16.07
C GLY A 571 12.10 23.67 16.30
N SER A 572 11.73 24.43 15.26
CA SER A 572 11.26 25.80 15.42
C SER A 572 9.94 25.86 16.18
N SER A 573 9.65 26.96 16.86
CA SER A 573 8.37 27.22 17.53
C SER A 573 7.20 27.34 16.55
N HIS A 574 7.46 27.48 15.24
CA HIS A 574 6.47 27.68 14.18
C HIS A 574 5.87 26.37 13.61
N GLY A 575 6.25 25.21 14.12
CA GLY A 575 5.76 23.91 13.67
C GLY A 575 6.68 23.22 12.66
N TYR A 576 6.35 21.97 12.31
CA TYR A 576 7.10 21.19 11.31
C TYR A 576 6.87 21.81 9.91
N PRO A 577 7.89 21.90 9.05
CA PRO A 577 7.75 22.49 7.71
C PRO A 577 6.65 21.82 6.88
N LEU A 578 5.89 22.61 6.11
CA LEU A 578 4.99 22.10 5.09
C LEU A 578 5.80 21.80 3.83
N ILE A 579 5.82 20.56 3.40
CA ILE A 579 6.60 20.13 2.23
C ILE A 579 5.93 20.64 0.96
N GLN A 580 6.54 21.64 0.33
CA GLN A 580 6.09 22.17 -0.94
C GLN A 580 6.38 21.17 -2.06
N THR A 581 5.38 20.91 -2.91
CA THR A 581 5.46 19.92 -3.98
C THR A 581 5.75 20.53 -5.35
N SER A 582 5.57 21.83 -5.51
CA SER A 582 5.78 22.55 -6.78
C SER A 582 5.87 24.07 -6.57
N GLU A 583 6.50 24.75 -7.51
CA GLU A 583 6.45 26.20 -7.66
C GLU A 583 5.25 26.57 -8.55
N ARG A 584 4.36 27.43 -8.04
CA ARG A 584 3.14 27.86 -8.73
C ARG A 584 3.01 29.39 -8.66
N SER A 585 3.94 30.11 -9.32
CA SER A 585 3.89 31.58 -9.41
C SER A 585 2.61 32.08 -10.12
N ASP A 586 2.01 31.25 -10.97
CA ASP A 586 0.75 31.51 -11.67
C ASP A 586 -0.46 31.62 -10.74
N LEU A 587 -0.40 31.10 -9.50
CA LEU A 587 -1.46 31.29 -8.49
C LEU A 587 -1.66 32.75 -8.10
N SER A 588 -0.68 33.62 -8.31
CA SER A 588 -0.80 35.07 -8.15
C SER A 588 -1.87 35.69 -9.07
N SER A 589 -2.26 34.99 -10.14
CA SER A 589 -3.38 35.35 -11.03
C SER A 589 -4.76 34.96 -10.49
N TYR A 590 -4.83 34.18 -9.40
CA TYR A 590 -6.06 33.74 -8.76
C TYR A 590 -6.44 34.67 -7.60
N GLN A 591 -7.70 34.63 -7.19
CA GLN A 591 -8.18 35.46 -6.09
C GLN A 591 -7.75 34.84 -4.76
N LEU A 592 -6.98 35.58 -3.96
CA LEU A 592 -6.69 35.16 -2.58
C LEU A 592 -7.96 35.30 -1.74
N LEU A 593 -8.50 34.17 -1.25
CA LEU A 593 -9.68 34.13 -0.40
C LEU A 593 -9.35 34.17 1.08
N LYS A 594 -8.33 33.43 1.48
CA LYS A 594 -7.95 33.33 2.89
C LYS A 594 -6.45 33.21 3.05
N ASN A 595 -5.96 33.95 4.04
CA ASN A 595 -4.58 34.00 4.41
C ASN A 595 -4.42 33.48 5.84
N ASN A 596 -4.14 32.18 5.97
CA ASN A 596 -3.89 31.52 7.26
C ASN A 596 -2.43 31.70 7.71
N PRO A 597 -2.06 31.42 8.97
CA PRO A 597 -0.68 31.57 9.43
C PRO A 597 0.34 30.79 8.59
N ARG A 598 0.00 29.61 8.11
CA ARG A 598 0.91 28.70 7.40
C ARG A 598 0.55 28.45 5.94
N THR A 599 -0.67 28.79 5.52
CA THR A 599 -1.20 28.47 4.19
C THR A 599 -1.99 29.64 3.63
N SER A 600 -2.13 29.65 2.31
CA SER A 600 -2.99 30.58 1.57
C SER A 600 -3.95 29.79 0.71
N ILE A 601 -5.25 30.20 0.70
CA ILE A 601 -6.28 29.58 -0.13
C ILE A 601 -6.63 30.56 -1.25
N TYR A 602 -6.47 30.09 -2.49
CA TYR A 602 -6.78 30.83 -3.71
C TYR A 602 -7.99 30.24 -4.40
N GLN A 603 -8.78 31.11 -5.06
CA GLN A 603 -9.90 30.69 -5.92
C GLN A 603 -9.54 30.94 -7.38
N ASN A 604 -9.70 29.93 -8.21
CA ASN A 604 -9.61 30.03 -9.66
C ASN A 604 -10.98 30.46 -10.23
N PRO A 605 -11.12 31.69 -10.74
CA PRO A 605 -12.37 32.18 -11.31
C PRO A 605 -12.73 31.51 -12.64
N TYR A 606 -11.77 30.80 -13.26
CA TYR A 606 -11.90 30.18 -14.58
C TYR A 606 -12.19 28.68 -14.50
N ALA A 607 -12.29 28.10 -13.30
CA ALA A 607 -12.72 26.71 -13.12
C ALA A 607 -14.11 26.52 -13.73
N THR A 608 -14.29 25.45 -14.51
CA THR A 608 -15.52 25.24 -15.28
C THR A 608 -16.56 24.47 -14.45
N SER A 609 -16.61 23.20 -14.53
CA SER A 609 -17.30 22.18 -13.74
C SER A 609 -16.76 20.84 -14.20
N ILE A 610 -16.99 19.78 -13.43
CA ILE A 610 -16.59 18.42 -13.82
C ILE A 610 -17.35 17.90 -15.06
N GLY A 611 -18.36 18.64 -15.55
CA GLY A 611 -19.07 18.33 -16.78
C GLY A 611 -19.34 19.62 -17.60
N TYR A 612 -19.20 19.54 -18.90
CA TYR A 612 -19.39 20.66 -19.82
C TYR A 612 -19.79 20.20 -21.22
N SER A 613 -20.34 21.14 -22.02
CA SER A 613 -20.59 20.95 -23.45
C SER A 613 -19.29 21.05 -24.24
N ALA A 614 -18.96 20.03 -25.03
CA ALA A 614 -17.73 19.94 -25.83
C ALA A 614 -18.06 19.60 -27.31
N GLY A 615 -17.12 19.93 -28.19
CA GLY A 615 -17.21 19.51 -29.60
C GLY A 615 -17.01 18.00 -29.76
N SER A 616 -17.50 17.43 -30.88
CA SER A 616 -17.41 15.99 -31.16
C SER A 616 -15.95 15.47 -31.23
N THR A 617 -14.96 16.33 -31.43
CA THR A 617 -13.53 16.00 -31.41
C THR A 617 -13.06 15.45 -30.03
N ILE A 618 -13.78 15.77 -28.94
CA ILE A 618 -13.44 15.29 -27.59
C ILE A 618 -13.46 13.76 -27.51
N SER A 619 -14.40 13.10 -28.22
CA SER A 619 -14.52 11.64 -28.25
C SER A 619 -13.43 10.95 -29.08
N LYS A 620 -12.74 11.70 -29.93
CA LYS A 620 -11.70 11.19 -30.84
C LYS A 620 -10.28 11.49 -30.35
N MET A 621 -10.13 12.17 -29.22
CA MET A 621 -8.82 12.47 -28.66
C MET A 621 -8.07 11.18 -28.31
N GLN A 622 -6.84 11.07 -28.82
CA GLN A 622 -5.95 9.95 -28.57
C GLN A 622 -4.97 10.27 -27.43
N ARG A 623 -4.33 9.24 -26.91
CA ARG A 623 -3.21 9.40 -25.99
C ARG A 623 -2.05 10.12 -26.68
N LEU A 624 -1.43 11.03 -25.98
CA LEU A 624 -0.24 11.73 -26.41
C LEU A 624 0.68 11.90 -25.19
N PHE A 625 1.66 11.01 -25.08
CA PHE A 625 2.66 11.06 -24.03
C PHE A 625 3.82 11.99 -24.41
N ASP A 626 4.51 12.50 -23.42
CA ASP A 626 5.73 13.33 -23.53
C ASP A 626 5.57 14.66 -24.32
N ASN A 627 4.32 15.06 -24.56
CA ASN A 627 4.02 16.37 -25.13
C ASN A 627 2.79 17.03 -24.47
N PRO A 628 2.91 17.41 -23.19
CA PRO A 628 1.78 17.93 -22.42
C PRO A 628 1.22 19.25 -22.97
N VAL A 629 2.04 20.07 -23.61
CA VAL A 629 1.60 21.36 -24.18
C VAL A 629 0.66 21.17 -25.36
N ILE A 630 0.94 20.20 -26.25
CA ILE A 630 0.04 19.86 -27.37
C ILE A 630 -1.21 19.17 -26.84
N TYR A 631 -1.10 18.23 -25.88
CA TYR A 631 -2.25 17.56 -25.33
C TYR A 631 -3.23 18.54 -24.67
N GLN A 632 -2.74 19.45 -23.82
CA GLN A 632 -3.55 20.49 -23.19
C GLN A 632 -4.21 21.42 -24.21
N SER A 633 -3.48 21.81 -25.27
CA SER A 633 -4.03 22.63 -26.35
C SER A 633 -5.16 21.91 -27.10
N ASN A 634 -4.96 20.65 -27.44
CA ASN A 634 -5.98 19.84 -28.10
C ASN A 634 -7.23 19.64 -27.23
N TRP A 635 -7.02 19.45 -25.91
CA TRP A 635 -8.11 19.33 -24.96
C TRP A 635 -8.95 20.63 -24.89
N LEU A 636 -8.29 21.79 -24.75
CA LEU A 636 -8.99 23.08 -24.70
C LEU A 636 -9.72 23.38 -26.05
N ASN A 637 -9.14 23.01 -27.19
CA ASN A 637 -9.78 23.12 -28.50
C ASN A 637 -11.06 22.27 -28.59
N ALA A 638 -10.98 21.01 -28.17
CA ALA A 638 -12.12 20.10 -28.17
C ALA A 638 -13.22 20.57 -27.19
N ALA A 639 -12.85 20.99 -25.99
CA ALA A 639 -13.77 21.50 -24.96
C ALA A 639 -14.48 22.80 -25.41
N SER A 640 -13.77 23.73 -26.06
CA SER A 640 -14.35 25.02 -26.51
C SER A 640 -14.99 24.93 -27.89
N SER A 641 -15.00 23.76 -28.56
CA SER A 641 -15.42 23.61 -29.98
C SER A 641 -14.66 24.58 -30.90
N SER A 642 -13.38 24.79 -30.62
CA SER A 642 -12.50 25.62 -31.47
C SER A 642 -11.92 24.81 -32.63
N MET A 643 -11.29 25.52 -33.59
CA MET A 643 -10.62 24.84 -34.70
C MET A 643 -9.49 23.94 -34.18
N PRO A 644 -9.37 22.70 -34.68
CA PRO A 644 -8.22 21.85 -34.41
C PRO A 644 -6.91 22.56 -34.81
N GLY A 645 -5.86 22.40 -34.02
CA GLY A 645 -4.53 22.97 -34.30
C GLY A 645 -4.30 24.38 -33.74
N THR A 646 -5.28 25.02 -33.10
CA THR A 646 -5.01 26.24 -32.33
C THR A 646 -4.05 25.92 -31.20
N THR A 647 -2.94 26.62 -31.11
CA THR A 647 -1.93 26.49 -30.05
C THR A 647 -2.07 27.60 -29.03
N TYR A 648 -1.97 27.25 -27.76
CA TYR A 648 -2.01 28.20 -26.66
C TYR A 648 -0.63 28.40 -26.03
N PHE A 649 0.28 27.49 -26.30
CA PHE A 649 1.67 27.54 -25.87
C PHE A 649 2.57 27.90 -27.05
N THR A 650 3.46 28.84 -26.84
CA THR A 650 4.50 29.25 -27.81
C THR A 650 5.87 28.91 -27.25
N ALA A 651 6.65 28.12 -27.97
CA ALA A 651 8.03 27.82 -27.58
C ALA A 651 8.87 29.09 -27.60
N MET A 652 9.72 29.28 -26.60
CA MET A 652 10.56 30.44 -26.39
C MET A 652 12.04 30.05 -26.35
N ASN A 653 12.88 30.93 -26.84
CA ASN A 653 14.35 30.79 -26.72
C ASN A 653 14.84 31.44 -25.43
N PHE A 654 15.93 30.91 -24.89
CA PHE A 654 16.68 31.56 -23.82
C PHE A 654 17.52 32.73 -24.40
N ASN A 655 17.57 33.82 -23.68
CA ASN A 655 18.35 35.01 -24.07
C ASN A 655 19.85 34.74 -23.93
N LYS A 656 20.26 33.96 -22.93
CA LYS A 656 21.63 33.60 -22.66
C LYS A 656 21.72 32.24 -22.02
N VAL A 657 22.77 31.47 -22.35
CA VAL A 657 23.10 30.21 -21.69
C VAL A 657 24.53 30.23 -21.22
N ILE A 658 24.77 29.88 -19.98
CA ILE A 658 26.09 29.89 -19.33
C ILE A 658 26.43 28.46 -18.95
N PHE A 659 27.55 27.97 -19.42
CA PHE A 659 28.06 26.64 -19.16
C PHE A 659 29.20 26.69 -18.14
N THR A 660 29.10 25.92 -17.08
CA THR A 660 30.12 25.81 -16.03
C THR A 660 30.59 24.38 -15.96
N ASN A 661 31.88 24.14 -16.18
CA ASN A 661 32.51 22.81 -16.15
C ASN A 661 31.83 21.77 -17.08
N THR A 662 31.28 22.26 -18.20
CA THR A 662 30.71 21.41 -19.28
C THR A 662 30.87 22.10 -20.63
N ALA A 663 30.87 21.34 -21.71
CA ALA A 663 31.04 21.88 -23.05
C ALA A 663 29.85 22.72 -23.50
N GLU A 664 30.09 23.82 -24.17
CA GLU A 664 29.05 24.64 -24.80
C GLU A 664 28.42 23.90 -25.97
N LYS A 665 27.09 24.01 -26.09
CA LYS A 665 26.31 23.46 -27.19
C LYS A 665 25.25 24.45 -27.64
N THR A 666 24.99 24.50 -28.94
CA THR A 666 23.93 25.30 -29.54
C THR A 666 22.55 24.63 -29.41
N THR A 667 22.53 23.31 -29.54
CA THR A 667 21.31 22.52 -29.33
C THR A 667 21.24 22.09 -27.86
N LEU A 668 20.22 22.55 -27.14
CA LEU A 668 20.06 22.34 -25.70
C LEU A 668 19.17 21.12 -25.39
N THR A 669 17.95 21.13 -25.91
CA THR A 669 17.01 20.03 -25.67
C THR A 669 17.47 18.74 -26.34
N ASN A 670 17.27 17.63 -25.68
CA ASN A 670 17.68 16.28 -26.11
C ASN A 670 19.21 16.18 -26.39
N SER A 671 20.01 16.88 -25.60
CA SER A 671 21.46 16.88 -25.69
C SER A 671 22.10 16.33 -24.41
N ASP A 672 23.21 15.59 -24.60
CA ASP A 672 24.00 15.04 -23.49
C ASP A 672 25.13 16.02 -23.12
N PHE A 673 25.26 16.32 -21.85
CA PHE A 673 26.30 17.18 -21.28
C PHE A 673 27.13 16.39 -20.28
N LYS A 674 28.44 16.57 -20.29
CA LYS A 674 29.40 15.88 -19.41
C LYS A 674 30.25 16.83 -18.65
N LYS A 675 30.60 16.51 -17.42
CA LYS A 675 31.62 17.24 -16.67
C LYS A 675 32.96 17.17 -17.40
N ILE A 676 33.61 18.31 -17.59
CA ILE A 676 34.98 18.39 -18.11
C ILE A 676 35.94 17.89 -17.03
N ASP A 677 35.84 18.45 -15.83
CA ASP A 677 36.57 18.00 -14.64
C ASP A 677 35.58 17.33 -13.67
N LYS A 678 35.75 16.03 -13.47
CA LYS A 678 34.84 15.22 -12.61
C LYS A 678 34.92 15.57 -11.14
N SER A 679 36.02 16.21 -10.71
CA SER A 679 36.22 16.64 -9.33
C SER A 679 35.48 17.92 -8.97
N LYS A 680 34.98 18.65 -9.97
CA LYS A 680 34.31 19.95 -9.80
C LYS A 680 32.82 19.84 -10.09
N ASP A 681 32.06 20.74 -9.49
CA ASP A 681 30.67 20.90 -9.80
C ASP A 681 30.46 21.40 -11.24
N ALA A 682 29.39 20.97 -11.87
CA ALA A 682 29.00 21.42 -13.20
C ALA A 682 27.55 21.91 -13.18
N SER A 683 27.29 22.93 -13.99
CA SER A 683 25.93 23.46 -14.16
C SER A 683 25.74 24.11 -15.52
N ILE A 684 24.49 24.24 -15.93
CA ILE A 684 24.07 25.04 -17.08
C ILE A 684 23.03 26.04 -16.56
N THR A 685 23.25 27.32 -16.78
CA THR A 685 22.32 28.37 -16.40
C THR A 685 21.66 28.96 -17.65
N PHE A 686 20.33 28.90 -17.69
CA PHE A 686 19.50 29.42 -18.77
C PHE A 686 18.84 30.71 -18.31
N GLU A 687 19.15 31.84 -19.00
CA GLU A 687 18.55 33.13 -18.70
C GLU A 687 17.52 33.52 -19.77
N PHE A 688 16.38 34.01 -19.34
CA PHE A 688 15.39 34.59 -20.23
C PHE A 688 14.69 35.79 -19.57
N ILE A 689 14.15 36.70 -20.42
CA ILE A 689 13.41 37.87 -19.98
C ILE A 689 11.98 37.75 -20.52
N PRO A 690 10.97 37.52 -19.67
CA PRO A 690 9.57 37.49 -20.10
C PRO A 690 9.19 38.80 -20.85
N THR A 691 8.65 38.63 -22.05
CA THR A 691 8.18 39.76 -22.89
C THR A 691 6.75 40.19 -22.56
N THR A 692 6.02 39.32 -21.83
CA THR A 692 4.65 39.57 -21.41
C THR A 692 4.46 39.20 -19.94
N ASN A 693 3.28 39.56 -19.37
CA ASN A 693 2.85 39.13 -18.03
C ASN A 693 2.18 37.74 -18.03
N ASN A 694 2.26 36.98 -19.09
CA ASN A 694 1.76 35.62 -19.21
C ASN A 694 2.54 34.66 -18.32
N SER A 695 2.01 33.46 -18.15
CA SER A 695 2.68 32.35 -17.46
C SER A 695 3.70 31.69 -18.39
N TYR A 696 4.86 31.36 -17.86
CA TYR A 696 5.92 30.62 -18.55
C TYR A 696 6.11 29.26 -17.90
N TYR A 697 6.26 28.26 -18.72
CA TYR A 697 6.38 26.86 -18.31
C TYR A 697 7.60 26.22 -18.93
N LEU A 698 8.20 25.29 -18.19
CA LEU A 698 9.34 24.49 -18.64
C LEU A 698 8.92 23.03 -18.70
N THR A 699 9.19 22.34 -19.80
CA THR A 699 9.07 20.89 -19.86
C THR A 699 10.34 20.23 -19.30
N LEU A 700 10.15 19.16 -18.53
CA LEU A 700 11.23 18.37 -17.94
C LEU A 700 10.97 16.89 -18.28
N GLY A 701 11.82 16.31 -19.12
CA GLY A 701 11.76 14.90 -19.48
C GLY A 701 12.21 13.98 -18.34
N THR A 702 12.02 12.70 -18.50
CA THR A 702 12.19 11.67 -17.44
C THR A 702 13.63 11.52 -16.91
N SER A 703 14.63 11.91 -17.70
CA SER A 703 16.04 11.93 -17.24
C SER A 703 16.38 13.10 -16.32
N LEU A 704 15.49 14.10 -16.21
CA LEU A 704 15.65 15.29 -15.40
C LEU A 704 15.03 15.10 -14.00
N ASP A 705 15.26 13.95 -13.41
CA ASP A 705 14.83 13.62 -12.06
C ASP A 705 15.79 14.20 -11.00
N ASN A 706 15.34 14.16 -9.74
CA ASN A 706 16.09 14.71 -8.61
C ASN A 706 17.39 13.94 -8.28
N ASP A 707 17.59 12.74 -8.83
CA ASP A 707 18.83 11.99 -8.66
C ASP A 707 19.93 12.38 -9.67
N ASN A 708 19.53 12.98 -10.78
CA ASN A 708 20.41 13.37 -11.87
C ASN A 708 20.74 14.87 -11.86
N VAL A 709 19.77 15.72 -11.46
CA VAL A 709 19.88 17.17 -11.56
C VAL A 709 19.14 17.88 -10.43
N GLU A 710 19.68 19.02 -9.99
CA GLU A 710 18.97 19.97 -9.15
C GLU A 710 18.72 21.26 -9.94
N PHE A 711 17.45 21.65 -10.02
CA PHE A 711 17.09 22.92 -10.66
C PHE A 711 16.94 24.04 -9.64
N LEU A 712 17.43 25.22 -10.01
CA LEU A 712 17.21 26.46 -9.25
C LEU A 712 16.55 27.50 -10.17
N ILE A 713 15.61 28.28 -9.62
CA ILE A 713 15.04 29.46 -10.27
C ILE A 713 15.45 30.67 -9.43
N ASN A 714 16.21 31.59 -10.03
CA ASN A 714 16.75 32.77 -9.34
C ASN A 714 17.43 32.40 -8.02
N ASP A 715 18.31 31.38 -8.07
CA ASP A 715 19.10 30.83 -6.96
C ASP A 715 18.28 30.13 -5.84
N ARG A 716 16.97 29.93 -6.03
CA ARG A 716 16.11 29.13 -5.14
C ARG A 716 15.87 27.77 -5.75
N VAL A 717 15.96 26.73 -4.94
CA VAL A 717 15.68 25.36 -5.39
C VAL A 717 14.25 25.28 -5.93
N LEU A 718 14.11 24.78 -7.15
CA LEU A 718 12.82 24.50 -7.77
C LEU A 718 12.24 23.26 -7.11
N HIS A 719 11.21 23.45 -6.30
CA HIS A 719 10.44 22.33 -5.80
C HIS A 719 9.64 21.71 -6.94
N ASN A 720 9.97 20.49 -7.28
CA ASN A 720 9.32 19.72 -8.34
C ASN A 720 9.26 18.25 -7.93
N TYR A 721 8.08 17.67 -8.07
CA TYR A 721 7.93 16.24 -7.92
C TYR A 721 8.35 15.55 -9.22
N SER A 722 9.44 14.80 -9.22
CA SER A 722 9.93 14.11 -10.43
C SER A 722 9.10 12.90 -10.78
N THR A 723 9.08 12.54 -12.07
CA THR A 723 8.51 11.29 -12.57
C THR A 723 9.54 10.54 -13.40
N PHE A 724 9.46 9.23 -13.38
CA PHE A 724 10.28 8.37 -14.24
C PHE A 724 9.56 7.92 -15.52
N ARG A 725 8.29 8.31 -15.71
CA ARG A 725 7.44 7.79 -16.79
C ARG A 725 7.22 8.77 -17.93
N HIS A 726 6.89 10.02 -17.62
CA HIS A 726 6.48 11.01 -18.62
C HIS A 726 7.11 12.39 -18.35
N THR A 727 7.07 13.24 -19.39
CA THR A 727 7.51 14.63 -19.29
C THR A 727 6.59 15.44 -18.40
N THR A 728 7.14 16.16 -17.42
CA THR A 728 6.40 17.11 -16.58
C THR A 728 6.44 18.53 -17.16
N LEU A 729 5.44 19.35 -16.80
CA LEU A 729 5.32 20.76 -17.17
C LEU A 729 5.32 21.61 -15.91
N VAL A 730 6.36 22.43 -15.70
CA VAL A 730 6.57 23.20 -14.47
C VAL A 730 6.44 24.68 -14.73
N ASN A 731 5.69 25.41 -13.89
CA ASN A 731 5.61 26.87 -13.98
C ASN A 731 6.94 27.50 -13.47
N VAL A 732 7.54 28.41 -14.26
CA VAL A 732 8.83 29.04 -13.94
C VAL A 732 8.75 30.56 -13.81
N ALA A 733 7.70 31.17 -14.35
CA ALA A 733 7.47 32.61 -14.20
C ALA A 733 6.02 32.97 -14.47
N ASN A 734 5.51 34.05 -13.84
CA ASN A 734 4.21 34.63 -14.09
C ASN A 734 4.17 36.08 -13.61
N ASN A 735 3.65 36.99 -14.42
CA ASN A 735 3.60 38.43 -14.14
C ASN A 735 5.00 39.08 -13.92
N ASP A 736 5.99 38.59 -14.64
CA ASP A 736 7.39 38.99 -14.52
C ASP A 736 7.93 39.67 -15.79
N LYS A 737 7.07 40.38 -16.56
CA LYS A 737 7.49 41.11 -17.77
C LYS A 737 8.68 42.00 -17.48
N GLY A 738 9.74 41.84 -18.28
CA GLY A 738 10.96 42.63 -18.21
C GLY A 738 11.93 42.23 -17.09
N LYS A 739 11.61 41.31 -16.22
CA LYS A 739 12.50 40.80 -15.19
C LYS A 739 13.37 39.66 -15.75
N LYS A 740 14.64 39.65 -15.41
CA LYS A 740 15.49 38.51 -15.75
C LYS A 740 15.17 37.31 -14.87
N ILE A 741 14.86 36.16 -15.48
CA ILE A 741 14.68 34.88 -14.83
C ILE A 741 15.87 33.99 -15.19
N SER A 742 16.47 33.36 -14.17
CA SER A 742 17.61 32.46 -14.31
C SER A 742 17.18 31.05 -13.85
N ILE A 743 17.37 30.07 -14.71
CA ILE A 743 17.12 28.63 -14.40
C ILE A 743 18.46 27.92 -14.43
N THR A 744 18.94 27.41 -13.31
CA THR A 744 20.22 26.71 -13.23
C THR A 744 19.98 25.22 -13.02
N ALA A 745 20.54 24.41 -13.93
CA ALA A 745 20.58 22.95 -13.82
C ALA A 745 21.95 22.53 -13.25
N LYS A 746 22.02 22.17 -11.97
CA LYS A 746 23.22 21.63 -11.31
C LYS A 746 23.30 20.14 -11.49
N PHE A 747 24.42 19.63 -11.98
CA PHE A 747 24.64 18.20 -12.20
C PHE A 747 24.88 17.47 -10.88
N LYS A 748 24.11 16.45 -10.60
CA LYS A 748 24.36 15.52 -9.50
C LYS A 748 25.20 14.32 -9.92
N LYS A 749 25.28 14.05 -11.23
CA LYS A 749 26.10 12.97 -11.82
C LYS A 749 27.14 13.54 -12.78
N ASP A 750 28.03 12.70 -13.30
CA ASP A 750 29.08 13.13 -14.26
C ASP A 750 28.52 13.54 -15.62
N ASN A 751 27.31 13.13 -15.95
CA ASN A 751 26.61 13.48 -17.18
C ASN A 751 25.15 13.86 -16.91
N LEU A 752 24.59 14.69 -17.77
CA LEU A 752 23.20 15.12 -17.76
C LEU A 752 22.64 15.11 -19.19
N TRP A 753 21.58 14.35 -19.40
CA TRP A 753 20.78 14.38 -20.62
C TRP A 753 19.62 15.36 -20.44
N LEU A 754 19.65 16.50 -21.16
CA LEU A 754 18.57 17.51 -21.14
C LEU A 754 17.37 17.03 -21.98
N ASN A 755 16.73 15.99 -21.52
CA ASN A 755 15.59 15.36 -22.19
C ASN A 755 14.37 16.28 -22.17
N ASN A 756 13.83 16.58 -23.37
CA ASN A 756 12.58 17.33 -23.55
C ASN A 756 12.55 18.64 -22.72
N PHE A 757 13.65 19.40 -22.76
CA PHE A 757 13.84 20.63 -21.99
C PHE A 757 13.54 21.85 -22.89
N VAL A 758 12.30 22.37 -22.79
CA VAL A 758 11.83 23.47 -23.66
C VAL A 758 11.01 24.46 -22.81
N LEU A 759 11.32 25.75 -23.00
CA LEU A 759 10.59 26.87 -22.40
C LEU A 759 9.38 27.24 -23.28
N TYR A 760 8.21 27.39 -22.65
CA TYR A 760 6.96 27.80 -23.31
C TYR A 760 6.33 29.00 -22.61
N GLN A 761 5.74 29.90 -23.39
CA GLN A 761 4.82 30.94 -22.92
C GLN A 761 3.39 30.51 -23.20
N LEU A 762 2.51 30.61 -22.20
CA LEU A 762 1.07 30.39 -22.35
C LEU A 762 0.38 31.72 -22.66
N ASP A 763 -0.51 31.76 -23.66
CA ASP A 763 -1.41 32.91 -23.88
C ASP A 763 -2.56 32.88 -22.86
N ASN A 764 -2.30 33.45 -21.69
CA ASN A 764 -3.25 33.51 -20.60
C ASN A 764 -4.58 34.16 -20.98
N ASN A 765 -4.58 35.21 -21.83
CA ASN A 765 -5.79 35.91 -22.22
C ASN A 765 -6.69 35.05 -23.11
N LEU A 766 -6.11 34.43 -24.11
CA LEU A 766 -6.83 33.52 -24.99
C LEU A 766 -7.40 32.31 -24.21
N VAL A 767 -6.61 31.72 -23.30
CA VAL A 767 -7.07 30.63 -22.44
C VAL A 767 -8.22 31.06 -21.52
N LYS A 768 -8.10 32.22 -20.85
CA LYS A 768 -9.17 32.79 -20.02
C LYS A 768 -10.48 33.01 -20.79
N GLN A 769 -10.38 33.52 -22.00
CA GLN A 769 -11.53 33.69 -22.90
C GLN A 769 -12.22 32.36 -23.21
N LYS A 770 -11.45 31.33 -23.57
CA LYS A 770 -11.98 29.98 -23.86
C LYS A 770 -12.61 29.32 -22.63
N LEU A 771 -11.94 29.36 -21.50
CA LEU A 771 -12.47 28.80 -20.25
C LEU A 771 -13.77 29.50 -19.81
N THR A 772 -13.82 30.84 -19.93
CA THR A 772 -15.05 31.62 -19.67
C THR A 772 -16.20 31.19 -20.58
N GLN A 773 -15.91 30.92 -21.86
CA GLN A 773 -16.90 30.41 -22.80
C GLN A 773 -17.39 29.02 -22.42
N ILE A 774 -16.48 28.10 -22.06
CA ILE A 774 -16.84 26.75 -21.60
C ILE A 774 -17.68 26.83 -20.32
N LYS A 775 -17.27 27.65 -19.35
CA LYS A 775 -17.96 27.83 -18.06
C LYS A 775 -19.42 28.24 -18.24
N LYS A 776 -19.75 29.05 -19.24
CA LYS A 776 -21.12 29.44 -19.57
C LYS A 776 -22.02 28.25 -19.90
N TYR A 777 -21.44 27.18 -20.48
CA TYR A 777 -22.12 25.95 -20.92
C TYR A 777 -21.69 24.73 -20.10
N SER A 778 -21.25 24.95 -18.86
CA SER A 778 -20.90 23.91 -17.92
C SER A 778 -22.14 23.36 -17.22
N TRP A 779 -22.02 22.15 -16.77
CA TRP A 779 -23.01 21.44 -15.97
C TRP A 779 -23.18 22.10 -14.59
N LYS A 780 -24.38 22.53 -14.30
CA LYS A 780 -24.74 23.11 -13.01
C LYS A 780 -25.24 21.98 -12.11
N ILE A 781 -24.34 21.45 -11.30
CA ILE A 781 -24.66 20.38 -10.34
C ILE A 781 -25.54 21.01 -9.26
N GLN A 782 -26.68 20.38 -8.97
CA GLN A 782 -27.68 20.78 -7.98
C GLN A 782 -27.56 19.91 -6.73
N ASP A 783 -27.42 18.59 -6.97
CA ASP A 783 -27.29 17.60 -5.90
C ASP A 783 -26.14 16.64 -6.23
N TYR A 784 -25.34 16.31 -5.24
CA TYR A 784 -24.28 15.32 -5.41
C TYR A 784 -24.04 14.47 -4.18
N SER A 785 -23.59 13.26 -4.42
CA SER A 785 -23.03 12.36 -3.44
C SER A 785 -21.85 11.61 -4.08
N SER A 786 -21.16 10.77 -3.32
CA SER A 786 -20.09 9.93 -3.87
C SER A 786 -20.54 9.05 -5.06
N THR A 787 -21.82 8.63 -5.09
CA THR A 787 -22.37 7.71 -6.11
C THR A 787 -23.46 8.30 -6.99
N SER A 788 -23.76 9.57 -6.87
CA SER A 788 -24.80 10.22 -7.67
C SER A 788 -24.51 11.70 -7.87
N LEU A 789 -24.68 12.15 -9.08
CA LEU A 789 -24.56 13.56 -9.46
C LEU A 789 -25.79 13.92 -10.29
N ASN A 790 -26.42 15.04 -10.00
CA ASN A 790 -27.60 15.52 -10.69
C ASN A 790 -27.52 17.03 -10.93
N GLY A 791 -27.88 17.47 -12.12
CA GLY A 791 -27.83 18.89 -12.43
C GLY A 791 -28.32 19.21 -13.84
N THR A 792 -28.30 20.48 -14.18
CA THR A 792 -28.77 20.99 -15.47
C THR A 792 -27.64 21.51 -16.35
N ILE A 793 -27.76 21.33 -17.65
CA ILE A 793 -26.85 21.88 -18.65
C ILE A 793 -27.64 22.50 -19.80
N ASN A 794 -27.10 23.57 -20.39
CA ASN A 794 -27.67 24.16 -21.60
C ASN A 794 -26.71 23.96 -22.79
N ILE A 795 -27.15 23.26 -23.80
CA ILE A 795 -26.37 22.92 -24.99
C ILE A 795 -26.73 23.92 -26.09
N ALA A 796 -25.78 24.76 -26.48
CA ALA A 796 -26.03 25.85 -27.44
C ALA A 796 -26.03 25.42 -28.89
N LYS A 797 -25.26 24.37 -29.24
CA LYS A 797 -25.04 23.93 -30.63
C LYS A 797 -25.47 22.47 -30.82
N SER A 798 -25.79 22.09 -32.07
CA SER A 798 -25.96 20.69 -32.44
C SER A 798 -24.61 19.94 -32.46
N ASN A 799 -24.66 18.61 -32.49
CA ASN A 799 -23.47 17.74 -32.53
C ASN A 799 -22.46 17.97 -31.39
N GLN A 800 -22.98 18.24 -30.20
CA GLN A 800 -22.17 18.37 -29.00
C GLN A 800 -22.13 17.07 -28.19
N TRP A 801 -21.11 16.98 -27.38
CA TRP A 801 -20.95 15.93 -26.38
C TRP A 801 -21.09 16.56 -24.99
N PHE A 802 -21.77 15.86 -24.09
CA PHE A 802 -21.60 16.06 -22.67
C PHE A 802 -20.29 15.36 -22.29
N ALA A 803 -19.27 16.15 -22.00
CA ALA A 803 -17.96 15.68 -21.60
C ALA A 803 -17.80 15.86 -20.09
N THR A 804 -17.27 14.86 -19.43
CA THR A 804 -16.93 14.95 -18.00
C THR A 804 -15.44 14.77 -17.77
N THR A 805 -15.00 15.13 -16.58
CA THR A 805 -13.69 14.76 -16.02
C THR A 805 -13.82 13.70 -14.92
N ILE A 806 -14.87 12.89 -15.00
CA ILE A 806 -15.08 11.71 -14.15
C ILE A 806 -14.46 10.51 -14.87
N PRO A 807 -13.55 9.76 -14.23
CA PRO A 807 -12.96 8.57 -14.83
C PRO A 807 -14.01 7.56 -15.27
N TYR A 808 -13.81 7.02 -16.47
CA TYR A 808 -14.70 6.00 -17.02
C TYR A 808 -14.61 4.71 -16.21
N ASN A 809 -15.78 4.22 -15.82
CA ASN A 809 -15.98 2.91 -15.22
C ASN A 809 -17.37 2.40 -15.64
N ASP A 810 -17.49 1.13 -15.95
CA ASP A 810 -18.76 0.50 -16.41
C ASP A 810 -19.87 0.57 -15.35
N GLY A 811 -19.54 0.89 -14.11
CA GLY A 811 -20.49 1.11 -13.03
C GLY A 811 -21.27 2.43 -13.13
N TRP A 812 -20.82 3.39 -13.94
CA TRP A 812 -21.53 4.65 -14.15
C TRP A 812 -22.63 4.51 -15.19
N LYS A 813 -23.85 4.92 -14.83
CA LYS A 813 -25.00 5.07 -15.72
C LYS A 813 -25.35 6.52 -15.87
N ALA A 814 -25.68 6.93 -17.11
CA ALA A 814 -26.06 8.29 -17.45
C ALA A 814 -27.54 8.38 -17.84
N TYR A 815 -28.19 9.45 -17.43
CA TYR A 815 -29.59 9.75 -17.77
C TYR A 815 -29.69 11.19 -18.27
N ILE A 816 -30.39 11.39 -19.41
CA ILE A 816 -30.77 12.69 -19.94
C ILE A 816 -32.29 12.78 -19.87
N ASP A 817 -32.81 13.79 -19.17
CA ASP A 817 -34.26 14.02 -19.03
C ASP A 817 -35.01 12.76 -18.54
N GLY A 818 -34.38 11.99 -17.64
CA GLY A 818 -34.91 10.77 -17.05
C GLY A 818 -34.73 9.49 -17.91
N LYS A 819 -34.21 9.57 -19.14
CA LYS A 819 -33.94 8.43 -20.00
C LYS A 819 -32.49 8.00 -19.90
N GLU A 820 -32.24 6.72 -19.69
CA GLU A 820 -30.89 6.14 -19.70
C GLU A 820 -30.25 6.27 -21.10
N VAL A 821 -28.98 6.69 -21.12
CA VAL A 821 -28.20 6.83 -22.35
C VAL A 821 -26.87 6.09 -22.21
N PRO A 822 -26.29 5.54 -23.31
CA PRO A 822 -25.02 4.87 -23.24
C PRO A 822 -23.89 5.86 -22.91
N THR A 823 -22.94 5.42 -22.07
CA THR A 823 -21.72 6.15 -21.76
C THR A 823 -20.57 5.66 -22.65
N TYR A 824 -19.67 6.57 -22.99
CA TYR A 824 -18.49 6.29 -23.81
C TYR A 824 -17.23 6.78 -23.09
N LYS A 825 -16.12 6.11 -23.31
CA LYS A 825 -14.81 6.53 -22.84
C LYS A 825 -14.25 7.60 -23.79
N ILE A 826 -14.25 8.85 -23.37
CA ILE A 826 -13.63 9.97 -24.09
C ILE A 826 -12.21 10.21 -23.58
N GLN A 827 -11.32 10.78 -24.42
CA GLN A 827 -9.91 11.05 -24.04
C GLN A 827 -9.20 9.82 -23.45
N GLN A 828 -9.65 8.63 -23.76
CA GLN A 828 -9.16 7.36 -23.21
C GLN A 828 -9.26 7.25 -21.67
N THR A 829 -9.94 8.18 -21.00
CA THR A 829 -9.96 8.29 -19.54
C THR A 829 -11.34 8.58 -18.96
N PHE A 830 -12.12 9.46 -19.55
CA PHE A 830 -13.31 10.05 -18.94
C PHE A 830 -14.63 9.56 -19.53
N ILE A 831 -15.72 9.83 -18.80
CA ILE A 831 -17.09 9.57 -19.28
C ILE A 831 -17.54 10.73 -20.18
N GLY A 832 -18.15 10.39 -21.31
CA GLY A 832 -18.85 11.32 -22.15
C GLY A 832 -19.95 10.63 -22.97
N PHE A 833 -20.88 11.43 -23.49
CA PHE A 833 -21.95 10.95 -24.38
C PHE A 833 -22.49 12.07 -25.25
N PRO A 834 -23.03 11.76 -26.45
CA PRO A 834 -23.67 12.76 -27.31
C PRO A 834 -24.91 13.34 -26.65
N ILE A 835 -25.12 14.64 -26.81
CA ILE A 835 -26.28 15.36 -26.25
C ILE A 835 -26.84 16.35 -27.29
N SER A 836 -28.16 16.45 -27.33
CA SER A 836 -28.86 17.33 -28.26
C SER A 836 -28.78 18.81 -27.82
N LYS A 837 -29.06 19.72 -28.76
CA LYS A 837 -29.20 21.14 -28.46
C LYS A 837 -30.43 21.35 -27.55
N GLY A 838 -30.31 22.19 -26.52
CA GLY A 838 -31.38 22.49 -25.59
C GLY A 838 -30.92 22.50 -24.14
N LYS A 839 -31.88 22.72 -23.24
CA LYS A 839 -31.67 22.61 -21.79
C LYS A 839 -32.04 21.18 -21.37
N HIS A 840 -31.13 20.53 -20.69
CA HIS A 840 -31.27 19.13 -20.24
C HIS A 840 -31.01 18.98 -18.75
N GLN A 841 -31.73 18.05 -18.14
CA GLN A 841 -31.40 17.49 -16.82
C GLN A 841 -30.50 16.28 -17.04
N VAL A 842 -29.30 16.31 -16.50
CA VAL A 842 -28.36 15.20 -16.57
C VAL A 842 -28.17 14.61 -15.20
N LYS A 843 -28.28 13.27 -15.10
CA LYS A 843 -28.01 12.52 -13.89
C LYS A 843 -27.00 11.42 -14.16
N LEU A 844 -26.01 11.27 -13.30
CA LEU A 844 -25.06 10.15 -13.28
C LEU A 844 -25.25 9.36 -12.00
N THR A 845 -25.28 8.02 -12.08
CA THR A 845 -25.35 7.16 -10.89
C THR A 845 -24.30 6.05 -10.99
N PHE A 846 -23.64 5.74 -9.89
CA PHE A 846 -22.60 4.71 -9.81
C PHE A 846 -23.05 3.51 -9.00
N THR A 847 -22.81 2.33 -9.55
CA THR A 847 -22.89 1.06 -8.81
C THR A 847 -21.70 0.21 -9.26
N PRO A 848 -20.91 -0.35 -8.32
CA PRO A 848 -19.77 -1.18 -8.71
C PRO A 848 -20.19 -2.33 -9.63
N PRO A 849 -19.45 -2.60 -10.70
CA PRO A 849 -19.76 -3.70 -11.61
C PRO A 849 -19.84 -5.04 -10.87
N TYR A 850 -20.85 -5.84 -11.22
CA TYR A 850 -21.09 -7.18 -10.67
C TYR A 850 -21.35 -7.25 -9.15
N LEU A 851 -21.58 -6.14 -8.45
CA LEU A 851 -21.88 -6.12 -7.00
C LEU A 851 -23.11 -6.96 -6.67
N TYR A 852 -24.21 -6.79 -7.43
CA TYR A 852 -25.45 -7.54 -7.20
C TYR A 852 -25.30 -9.03 -7.47
N GLN A 853 -24.57 -9.40 -8.52
CA GLN A 853 -24.27 -10.80 -8.83
C GLN A 853 -23.43 -11.43 -7.71
N GLY A 854 -22.40 -10.72 -7.21
CA GLY A 854 -21.63 -11.14 -6.06
C GLY A 854 -22.49 -11.31 -4.82
N LEU A 855 -23.42 -10.38 -4.55
CA LEU A 855 -24.34 -10.45 -3.42
C LEU A 855 -25.25 -11.69 -3.51
N VAL A 856 -25.83 -11.97 -4.69
CA VAL A 856 -26.67 -13.14 -4.91
C VAL A 856 -25.89 -14.43 -4.63
N VAL A 857 -24.67 -14.55 -5.16
CA VAL A 857 -23.80 -15.71 -4.91
C VAL A 857 -23.48 -15.85 -3.42
N SER A 858 -23.20 -14.75 -2.73
CA SER A 858 -22.91 -14.75 -1.29
C SER A 858 -24.11 -15.21 -0.47
N VAL A 859 -25.30 -14.71 -0.77
CA VAL A 859 -26.55 -15.10 -0.08
C VAL A 859 -26.87 -16.58 -0.30
N ILE A 860 -26.79 -17.07 -1.55
CA ILE A 860 -27.00 -18.47 -1.87
C ILE A 860 -25.99 -19.35 -1.13
N SER A 861 -24.71 -18.97 -1.12
CA SER A 861 -23.66 -19.72 -0.45
C SER A 861 -23.86 -19.76 1.07
N LEU A 862 -24.31 -18.68 1.68
CA LEU A 862 -24.68 -18.64 3.09
C LEU A 862 -25.89 -19.54 3.37
N MET A 863 -26.93 -19.51 2.54
CA MET A 863 -28.10 -20.40 2.67
C MET A 863 -27.67 -21.88 2.60
N LEU A 864 -26.84 -22.24 1.60
CA LEU A 864 -26.33 -23.61 1.45
C LEU A 864 -25.50 -24.05 2.67
N LEU A 865 -24.80 -23.16 3.34
CA LEU A 865 -24.06 -23.47 4.55
C LEU A 865 -25.00 -23.80 5.73
N PHE A 866 -26.18 -23.18 5.80
CA PHE A 866 -27.13 -23.34 6.90
C PHE A 866 -28.24 -24.35 6.62
N ILE A 867 -28.43 -24.77 5.37
CA ILE A 867 -29.33 -25.91 5.08
C ILE A 867 -28.81 -27.13 5.85
N PRO A 868 -29.63 -27.76 6.75
CA PRO A 868 -29.24 -29.00 7.41
C PRO A 868 -28.94 -30.03 6.32
N GLY A 869 -27.75 -30.57 6.32
CA GLY A 869 -27.45 -31.65 5.39
C GLY A 869 -28.53 -32.73 5.51
N MET A 870 -29.24 -33.01 4.43
CA MET A 870 -30.06 -34.20 4.28
C MET A 870 -29.13 -35.42 4.21
N VAL A 871 -28.28 -35.60 5.21
CA VAL A 871 -27.67 -36.89 5.49
C VAL A 871 -28.70 -37.66 6.28
N LYS A 872 -29.46 -38.49 5.58
CA LYS A 872 -30.25 -39.55 6.19
C LYS A 872 -29.43 -40.16 7.33
N ARG A 873 -29.76 -39.84 8.58
CA ARG A 873 -29.41 -40.68 9.73
C ARG A 873 -30.06 -42.02 9.46
N LYS A 874 -29.30 -42.95 8.87
CA LYS A 874 -29.61 -44.35 9.04
C LYS A 874 -29.46 -44.62 10.54
N VAL A 875 -30.58 -44.60 11.21
CA VAL A 875 -30.73 -45.17 12.54
C VAL A 875 -30.43 -46.66 12.38
N HIS A 876 -29.21 -47.05 12.71
CA HIS A 876 -28.95 -48.45 13.00
C HIS A 876 -29.53 -48.69 14.39
N LYS A 877 -30.67 -49.44 14.38
CA LYS A 877 -31.12 -50.24 15.52
C LYS A 877 -30.08 -51.30 15.87
#